data_9d001848fdc5e8e153e334ae79a147f2
#
_entry.id   9d001848fdc5e8e153e334ae79a147f2
#
_cell.length_a   1.000
_cell.length_b   1.000
_cell.length_c   1.000
_cell.angle_alpha   90.00
_cell.angle_beta   90.00
_cell.angle_gamma   90.00
#
_symmetry.space_group_name_H-M   'P 1'
#
loop_
_entity.id
_entity.type
_entity.pdbx_description
1 polymer ?
#
loop_
_entity_poly.entity_id
_entity_poly.type
_entity_poly.pdbx_seq_one_letter_code
_entity_poly.pdbx_strand_id
1 'polypeptide(L)'
;MKKKILIIGGSYAGVKAGKTLHKIFRKDDDVEITLVDKNPFHTLMTELHEVAGHRTEEDSIKIDLRKIFRGRKVNVVTDEITQCDIANKRVASEKRTYEFDYLIIAIGSQPNFFGVQGAGEYSHTLWSYQDAVKLRAHVEHMFERASYEDDPAERKRLLTFAVCGGGFTGVEMVGELGESKKHLCRKYNIDPSEVTIYNIEALDRILGMLNSEKLVKKIEDKYFKKLGITLLKNSAIVEVKPDSFTLANGTVIPSYTLIWSAGIMCVEGASDFCLDKGRGSRINVNQYMQGLQNGEPVEGVYVAGDCASYQDEKGFMPQIVQAAEQSAHTAALNIAEEIKGTRQFHVHEQKYNGFMVSVGSRRGVANIGFLASGWFAIFVKHFVNVYYQFMVAGFMQVANYLRHEIFNVKNKNSFVGGHFSKRSPNFWLVPFRIWLGFMWLTEGVVKIAEGWFKSPQVVNTINYLAGNVPAQAQGVADAVSAASGAAQGAADAVSAASGAVQGAADAVSAASGVVTQAATQVAETAAKLPGIFQWVVDHKPAGYGEALIKAPKFMVWIMNHWIAPIEVPVQIMMVVMEILIGLSFMGGFLTFPMALISIVMTVAIALTGMADITMMWYFFGAIAILMGAGRTFGLDYYAIPWLKRRWIKTKFAGKSYLYYDHTDDE
;
A
#
# COMPACT_ATOMS: atom_id res chain seq x y z
N MET A 1 6.81 27.56 -32.39
CA MET A 1 7.01 27.76 -30.94
C MET A 1 6.26 26.66 -30.19
N LYS A 2 6.82 26.12 -29.13
CA LYS A 2 6.12 25.12 -28.30
C LYS A 2 4.93 25.75 -27.59
N LYS A 3 3.80 25.07 -27.56
CA LYS A 3 2.64 25.48 -26.78
C LYS A 3 2.87 25.16 -25.30
N LYS A 4 2.76 26.18 -24.45
CA LYS A 4 3.01 26.13 -23.01
C LYS A 4 1.68 25.92 -22.26
N ILE A 5 1.51 24.80 -21.60
CA ILE A 5 0.37 24.53 -20.71
C ILE A 5 0.85 24.65 -19.26
N LEU A 6 0.26 25.55 -18.51
CA LEU A 6 0.56 25.78 -17.11
C LEU A 6 -0.61 25.28 -16.24
N ILE A 7 -0.31 24.50 -15.21
CA ILE A 7 -1.28 24.01 -14.21
C ILE A 7 -0.86 24.58 -12.86
N ILE A 8 -1.75 25.32 -12.19
CA ILE A 8 -1.52 25.84 -10.85
C ILE A 8 -2.32 25.02 -9.85
N GLY A 9 -1.60 24.34 -8.95
CA GLY A 9 -2.15 23.44 -7.92
C GLY A 9 -1.90 21.97 -8.22
N GLY A 10 -1.31 21.25 -7.25
CA GLY A 10 -0.90 19.85 -7.32
C GLY A 10 -1.79 18.88 -6.53
N SER A 11 -3.03 19.28 -6.22
CA SER A 11 -4.02 18.42 -5.57
C SER A 11 -4.77 17.56 -6.61
N TYR A 12 -5.92 17.01 -6.28
CA TYR A 12 -6.69 16.06 -7.11
C TYR A 12 -6.91 16.56 -8.55
N ALA A 13 -7.36 17.80 -8.69
CA ALA A 13 -7.63 18.39 -10.01
C ALA A 13 -6.35 18.56 -10.85
N GLY A 14 -5.29 19.16 -10.30
CA GLY A 14 -4.05 19.39 -11.04
C GLY A 14 -3.32 18.10 -11.40
N VAL A 15 -3.28 17.11 -10.49
CA VAL A 15 -2.74 15.78 -10.78
C VAL A 15 -3.51 15.11 -11.92
N LYS A 16 -4.84 15.19 -11.90
CA LYS A 16 -5.68 14.62 -12.95
C LYS A 16 -5.46 15.31 -14.30
N ALA A 17 -5.44 16.64 -14.31
CA ALA A 17 -5.16 17.45 -15.51
C ALA A 17 -3.80 17.08 -16.11
N GLY A 18 -2.74 17.11 -15.30
CA GLY A 18 -1.38 16.79 -15.74
C GLY A 18 -1.26 15.38 -16.33
N LYS A 19 -1.90 14.40 -15.69
CA LYS A 19 -1.93 13.01 -16.20
C LYS A 19 -2.71 12.89 -17.52
N THR A 20 -3.82 13.57 -17.63
CA THR A 20 -4.65 13.57 -18.85
C THR A 20 -3.87 14.20 -20.01
N LEU A 21 -3.30 15.38 -19.81
CA LEU A 21 -2.48 16.08 -20.81
C LEU A 21 -1.25 15.26 -21.21
N HIS A 22 -0.54 14.67 -20.22
CA HIS A 22 0.56 13.76 -20.54
C HIS A 22 0.12 12.61 -21.44
N LYS A 23 -1.04 11.98 -21.16
CA LYS A 23 -1.54 10.84 -21.96
C LYS A 23 -1.80 11.26 -23.41
N ILE A 24 -2.32 12.47 -23.61
CA ILE A 24 -2.63 13.02 -24.93
C ILE A 24 -1.35 13.42 -25.68
N PHE A 25 -0.49 14.21 -25.06
CA PHE A 25 0.66 14.83 -25.70
C PHE A 25 2.01 14.11 -25.46
N ARG A 26 2.01 12.87 -25.00
CA ARG A 26 3.25 12.15 -24.63
C ARG A 26 4.27 12.00 -25.75
N LYS A 27 3.83 12.05 -27.01
CA LYS A 27 4.66 11.93 -28.21
C LYS A 27 4.79 13.22 -29.00
N ASP A 28 4.19 14.30 -28.54
CA ASP A 28 4.14 15.59 -29.20
C ASP A 28 5.19 16.52 -28.58
N ASP A 29 6.28 16.77 -29.29
CA ASP A 29 7.38 17.59 -28.79
C ASP A 29 7.11 19.09 -28.82
N ASP A 30 6.01 19.52 -29.46
CA ASP A 30 5.60 20.94 -29.57
C ASP A 30 4.73 21.40 -28.39
N VAL A 31 4.43 20.52 -27.43
CA VAL A 31 3.69 20.86 -26.22
C VAL A 31 4.58 20.70 -24.98
N GLU A 32 4.62 21.71 -24.15
CA GLU A 32 5.26 21.72 -22.83
C GLU A 32 4.20 21.82 -21.73
N ILE A 33 4.29 20.98 -20.70
CA ILE A 33 3.33 20.95 -19.58
C ILE A 33 4.11 21.21 -18.29
N THR A 34 3.74 22.26 -17.57
CA THR A 34 4.32 22.58 -16.26
C THR A 34 3.23 22.61 -15.20
N LEU A 35 3.47 21.94 -14.08
CA LEU A 35 2.63 21.98 -12.90
C LEU A 35 3.39 22.70 -11.79
N VAL A 36 2.77 23.74 -11.23
CA VAL A 36 3.31 24.53 -10.13
C VAL A 36 2.44 24.34 -8.90
N ASP A 37 3.04 23.97 -7.76
CA ASP A 37 2.37 23.92 -6.45
C ASP A 37 3.33 24.41 -5.37
N LYS A 38 2.79 25.05 -4.33
CA LYS A 38 3.57 25.50 -3.18
C LYS A 38 4.12 24.34 -2.34
N ASN A 39 3.47 23.19 -2.38
CA ASN A 39 3.92 21.98 -1.71
C ASN A 39 4.59 21.01 -2.70
N PRO A 40 5.66 20.32 -2.33
CA PRO A 40 6.29 19.32 -3.20
C PRO A 40 5.49 18.01 -3.28
N PHE A 41 4.37 17.90 -2.58
CA PHE A 41 3.57 16.69 -2.47
C PHE A 41 2.07 16.95 -2.68
N HIS A 42 1.41 15.93 -3.21
CA HIS A 42 -0.04 15.80 -3.22
C HIS A 42 -0.51 15.26 -1.86
N THR A 43 -1.45 15.96 -1.22
CA THR A 43 -2.05 15.54 0.04
C THR A 43 -3.33 14.75 -0.20
N LEU A 44 -3.46 13.59 0.46
CA LEU A 44 -4.71 12.85 0.53
C LEU A 44 -5.66 13.55 1.50
N MET A 45 -6.39 14.57 1.02
CA MET A 45 -7.27 15.42 1.83
C MET A 45 -8.36 14.63 2.55
N THR A 46 -8.78 13.51 1.96
CA THR A 46 -9.78 12.61 2.53
C THR A 46 -9.30 11.82 3.74
N GLU A 47 -7.99 11.87 4.05
CA GLU A 47 -7.38 11.11 5.14
C GLU A 47 -6.79 12.02 6.24
N LEU A 48 -6.99 13.35 6.17
CA LEU A 48 -6.48 14.30 7.17
C LEU A 48 -6.97 13.99 8.59
N HIS A 49 -8.24 13.58 8.73
CA HIS A 49 -8.83 13.21 10.02
C HIS A 49 -8.14 12.03 10.69
N GLU A 50 -7.57 11.11 9.91
CA GLU A 50 -6.85 9.94 10.42
C GLU A 50 -5.51 10.30 11.05
N VAL A 51 -4.81 11.26 10.44
CA VAL A 51 -3.57 11.82 11.01
C VAL A 51 -3.89 12.62 12.27
N ALA A 52 -4.86 13.54 12.19
CA ALA A 52 -5.27 14.37 13.33
C ALA A 52 -5.78 13.53 14.52
N GLY A 53 -6.46 12.42 14.25
CA GLY A 53 -6.98 11.48 15.24
C GLY A 53 -5.99 10.43 15.74
N HIS A 54 -4.70 10.56 15.48
CA HIS A 54 -3.65 9.62 15.92
C HIS A 54 -3.78 8.19 15.37
N ARG A 55 -4.53 7.98 14.28
CA ARG A 55 -4.72 6.65 13.70
C ARG A 55 -3.54 6.23 12.82
N THR A 56 -3.10 7.11 11.93
CA THR A 56 -2.01 6.88 10.99
C THR A 56 -0.79 7.75 11.27
N GLU A 57 0.34 7.41 10.66
CA GLU A 57 1.55 8.23 10.70
C GLU A 57 1.38 9.48 9.83
N GLU A 58 2.03 10.57 10.20
CA GLU A 58 1.88 11.87 9.54
C GLU A 58 2.20 11.82 8.05
N ASP A 59 3.24 11.10 7.66
CA ASP A 59 3.69 11.01 6.28
C ASP A 59 2.82 10.10 5.38
N SER A 60 1.88 9.35 5.97
CA SER A 60 1.04 8.39 5.24
C SER A 60 0.17 9.03 4.16
N ILE A 61 -0.19 10.31 4.32
CA ILE A 61 -1.10 11.06 3.45
C ILE A 61 -0.39 11.94 2.41
N LYS A 62 0.95 11.89 2.34
CA LYS A 62 1.74 12.65 1.35
C LYS A 62 2.21 11.77 0.20
N ILE A 63 2.02 12.24 -1.02
CA ILE A 63 2.54 11.59 -2.23
C ILE A 63 3.37 12.62 -3.00
N ASP A 64 4.68 12.44 -3.11
CA ASP A 64 5.58 13.35 -3.81
C ASP A 64 5.12 13.58 -5.26
N LEU A 65 4.95 14.85 -5.66
CA LEU A 65 4.49 15.24 -7.00
C LEU A 65 5.50 14.84 -8.07
N ARG A 66 6.80 14.90 -7.78
CA ARG A 66 7.84 14.45 -8.70
C ARG A 66 7.78 12.95 -8.91
N LYS A 67 7.41 12.19 -7.87
CA LYS A 67 7.14 10.75 -7.97
C LYS A 67 5.94 10.49 -8.88
N ILE A 68 4.83 11.23 -8.70
CA ILE A 68 3.63 11.11 -9.54
C ILE A 68 3.93 11.35 -11.01
N PHE A 69 4.74 12.34 -11.34
CA PHE A 69 4.97 12.76 -12.73
C PHE A 69 6.28 12.30 -13.35
N ARG A 70 7.09 11.54 -12.63
CA ARG A 70 8.36 11.04 -13.16
C ARG A 70 8.17 10.11 -14.37
N GLY A 71 9.02 10.32 -15.38
CA GLY A 71 8.87 9.62 -16.67
C GLY A 71 7.64 10.04 -17.47
N ARG A 72 6.94 11.07 -17.01
CA ARG A 72 5.82 11.73 -17.70
C ARG A 72 6.27 13.09 -18.26
N LYS A 73 5.56 13.54 -19.26
CA LYS A 73 5.79 14.84 -19.88
C LYS A 73 5.09 15.95 -19.06
N VAL A 74 5.44 16.08 -17.80
CA VAL A 74 4.97 17.14 -16.89
C VAL A 74 6.16 17.59 -16.06
N ASN A 75 6.55 18.82 -16.19
CA ASN A 75 7.56 19.45 -15.37
C ASN A 75 6.92 19.92 -14.05
N VAL A 76 7.41 19.42 -12.92
CA VAL A 76 6.89 19.77 -11.59
C VAL A 76 7.80 20.80 -10.96
N VAL A 77 7.22 21.95 -10.61
CA VAL A 77 7.93 23.06 -9.95
C VAL A 77 7.28 23.34 -8.60
N THR A 78 8.09 23.34 -7.54
CA THR A 78 7.63 23.77 -6.21
C THR A 78 7.80 25.27 -6.11
N ASP A 79 6.68 26.00 -6.17
CA ASP A 79 6.64 27.47 -6.11
C ASP A 79 5.24 27.95 -5.75
N GLU A 80 5.11 29.14 -5.18
CA GLU A 80 3.83 29.75 -4.80
C GLU A 80 3.51 30.91 -5.73
N ILE A 81 2.43 30.78 -6.51
CA ILE A 81 1.98 31.84 -7.41
C ILE A 81 1.26 32.91 -6.59
N THR A 82 1.74 34.12 -6.69
CA THR A 82 1.22 35.31 -5.96
C THR A 82 0.56 36.33 -6.86
N GLN A 83 0.82 36.29 -8.17
CA GLN A 83 0.26 37.26 -9.13
C GLN A 83 -0.12 36.57 -10.43
N CYS A 84 -1.19 37.06 -11.07
CA CYS A 84 -1.64 36.58 -12.37
C CYS A 84 -2.01 37.76 -13.29
N ASP A 85 -1.41 37.76 -14.45
CA ASP A 85 -1.74 38.68 -15.55
C ASP A 85 -2.25 37.86 -16.74
N ILE A 86 -3.55 37.61 -16.74
CA ILE A 86 -4.21 36.82 -17.79
C ILE A 86 -4.10 37.50 -19.15
N ALA A 87 -4.19 38.83 -19.21
CA ALA A 87 -4.14 39.61 -20.47
C ALA A 87 -2.81 39.40 -21.19
N ASN A 88 -1.70 39.38 -20.45
CA ASN A 88 -0.36 39.13 -20.98
C ASN A 88 0.06 37.65 -20.91
N LYS A 89 -0.85 36.74 -20.55
CA LYS A 89 -0.60 35.30 -20.41
C LYS A 89 0.60 34.96 -19.51
N ARG A 90 0.66 35.58 -18.33
CA ARG A 90 1.76 35.42 -17.37
C ARG A 90 1.23 35.22 -15.95
N VAL A 91 1.92 34.40 -15.20
CA VAL A 91 1.77 34.32 -13.74
C VAL A 91 3.13 34.45 -13.09
N ALA A 92 3.18 34.99 -11.88
CA ALA A 92 4.42 35.21 -11.17
C ALA A 92 4.35 34.69 -9.72
N SER A 93 5.48 34.21 -9.24
CA SER A 93 5.81 34.04 -7.84
C SER A 93 6.79 35.16 -7.43
N GLU A 94 7.16 35.17 -6.15
CA GLU A 94 8.26 36.04 -5.69
C GLU A 94 9.60 35.75 -6.38
N LYS A 95 9.78 34.56 -6.95
CA LYS A 95 11.06 34.07 -7.48
C LYS A 95 11.09 34.00 -9.01
N ARG A 96 9.96 33.79 -9.66
CA ARG A 96 9.90 33.46 -11.09
C ARG A 96 8.64 33.97 -11.77
N THR A 97 8.73 34.17 -13.08
CA THR A 97 7.58 34.42 -13.95
C THR A 97 7.39 33.22 -14.89
N TYR A 98 6.16 32.81 -15.06
CA TYR A 98 5.75 31.69 -15.93
C TYR A 98 4.86 32.24 -17.03
N GLU A 99 5.25 32.02 -18.29
CA GLU A 99 4.42 32.30 -19.45
C GLU A 99 3.60 31.09 -19.83
N PHE A 100 2.39 31.30 -20.33
CA PHE A 100 1.52 30.20 -20.77
C PHE A 100 0.77 30.59 -22.06
N ASP A 101 0.47 29.58 -22.89
CA ASP A 101 -0.57 29.68 -23.92
C ASP A 101 -1.92 29.22 -23.33
N TYR A 102 -1.87 28.20 -22.45
CA TYR A 102 -3.02 27.63 -21.78
C TYR A 102 -2.77 27.54 -20.27
N LEU A 103 -3.79 27.89 -19.48
CA LEU A 103 -3.74 27.87 -18.02
C LEU A 103 -4.85 27.00 -17.44
N ILE A 104 -4.52 26.12 -16.49
CA ILE A 104 -5.49 25.45 -15.63
C ILE A 104 -5.31 25.95 -14.20
N ILE A 105 -6.33 26.62 -13.67
CA ILE A 105 -6.39 27.09 -12.29
C ILE A 105 -7.04 25.99 -11.45
N ALA A 106 -6.25 25.35 -10.58
CA ALA A 106 -6.67 24.24 -9.71
C ALA A 106 -6.22 24.47 -8.26
N ILE A 107 -6.31 25.72 -7.80
CA ILE A 107 -5.81 26.20 -6.49
C ILE A 107 -6.63 25.69 -5.29
N GLY A 108 -7.79 25.09 -5.53
CA GLY A 108 -8.63 24.48 -4.49
C GLY A 108 -9.42 25.51 -3.66
N SER A 109 -9.58 25.23 -2.39
CA SER A 109 -10.42 25.95 -1.43
C SER A 109 -9.68 26.19 -0.11
N GLN A 110 -10.32 26.96 0.78
CA GLN A 110 -9.88 27.23 2.15
C GLN A 110 -11.08 27.20 3.09
N PRO A 111 -10.89 27.11 4.42
CA PRO A 111 -11.98 27.21 5.39
C PRO A 111 -12.76 28.52 5.29
N ASN A 112 -14.07 28.44 5.42
CA ASN A 112 -14.95 29.60 5.51
C ASN A 112 -15.44 29.76 6.96
N PHE A 113 -15.14 30.87 7.57
CA PHE A 113 -15.54 31.17 8.94
C PHE A 113 -16.87 31.92 9.04
N PHE A 114 -17.52 32.25 7.90
CA PHE A 114 -18.82 32.93 7.83
C PHE A 114 -18.92 34.26 8.61
N GLY A 115 -17.78 34.91 8.84
CA GLY A 115 -17.72 36.14 9.64
C GLY A 115 -17.90 35.94 11.14
N VAL A 116 -17.87 34.72 11.65
CA VAL A 116 -17.97 34.43 13.08
C VAL A 116 -16.75 35.00 13.79
N GLN A 117 -16.99 35.89 14.77
CA GLN A 117 -15.93 36.58 15.49
C GLN A 117 -14.99 35.60 16.20
N GLY A 118 -13.70 35.75 16.00
CA GLY A 118 -12.65 34.93 16.60
C GLY A 118 -12.51 33.52 16.03
N ALA A 119 -13.39 33.08 15.11
CA ALA A 119 -13.31 31.72 14.57
C ALA A 119 -12.02 31.48 13.78
N GLY A 120 -11.57 32.42 12.99
CA GLY A 120 -10.32 32.29 12.24
C GLY A 120 -9.07 32.36 13.10
N GLU A 121 -9.14 32.95 14.28
CA GLU A 121 -8.00 33.17 15.17
C GLU A 121 -7.85 32.05 16.21
N TYR A 122 -8.96 31.58 16.77
CA TYR A 122 -8.96 30.67 17.94
C TYR A 122 -9.45 29.25 17.63
N SER A 123 -9.92 28.95 16.41
CA SER A 123 -10.26 27.57 16.06
C SER A 123 -9.13 26.88 15.30
N HIS A 124 -9.13 25.56 15.37
CA HIS A 124 -8.27 24.70 14.56
C HIS A 124 -8.97 24.33 13.26
N THR A 125 -8.26 24.35 12.15
CA THR A 125 -8.77 23.88 10.86
C THR A 125 -8.28 22.46 10.56
N LEU A 126 -8.93 21.78 9.61
CA LEU A 126 -8.51 20.48 9.10
C LEU A 126 -8.52 20.53 7.57
N TRP A 127 -7.69 21.40 7.00
CA TRP A 127 -7.68 21.71 5.58
C TRP A 127 -6.32 21.52 4.89
N SER A 128 -5.29 21.27 5.65
CA SER A 128 -3.94 21.01 5.14
C SER A 128 -3.27 19.90 5.92
N TYR A 129 -2.20 19.35 5.36
CA TYR A 129 -1.32 18.45 6.10
C TYR A 129 -0.82 19.08 7.41
N GLN A 130 -0.41 20.34 7.34
CA GLN A 130 0.09 21.08 8.50
C GLN A 130 -0.99 21.23 9.58
N ASP A 131 -2.25 21.46 9.17
CA ASP A 131 -3.36 21.54 10.13
C ASP A 131 -3.57 20.21 10.84
N ALA A 132 -3.55 19.10 10.11
CA ALA A 132 -3.74 17.78 10.70
C ALA A 132 -2.62 17.45 11.72
N VAL A 133 -1.36 17.79 11.42
CA VAL A 133 -0.22 17.59 12.31
C VAL A 133 -0.31 18.51 13.55
N LYS A 134 -0.63 19.79 13.35
CA LYS A 134 -0.82 20.75 14.46
C LYS A 134 -1.99 20.32 15.36
N LEU A 135 -3.11 19.91 14.78
CA LEU A 135 -4.28 19.47 15.53
C LEU A 135 -3.95 18.18 16.33
N ARG A 136 -3.24 17.24 15.72
CA ARG A 136 -2.76 16.03 16.41
C ARG A 136 -1.93 16.37 17.64
N ALA A 137 -0.92 17.25 17.49
CA ALA A 137 -0.07 17.68 18.58
C ALA A 137 -0.86 18.45 19.65
N HIS A 138 -1.79 19.32 19.23
CA HIS A 138 -2.64 20.06 20.14
C HIS A 138 -3.53 19.15 20.99
N VAL A 139 -4.24 18.20 20.36
CA VAL A 139 -5.10 17.24 21.09
C VAL A 139 -4.27 16.46 22.12
N GLU A 140 -3.11 15.98 21.74
CA GLU A 140 -2.21 15.26 22.65
C GLU A 140 -1.74 16.14 23.82
N HIS A 141 -1.39 17.40 23.56
CA HIS A 141 -0.97 18.36 24.57
C HIS A 141 -2.10 18.69 25.56
N MET A 142 -3.36 18.73 25.11
CA MET A 142 -4.50 18.93 26.02
C MET A 142 -4.64 17.77 27.03
N PHE A 143 -4.48 16.53 26.58
CA PHE A 143 -4.46 15.36 27.47
C PHE A 143 -3.27 15.37 28.40
N GLU A 144 -2.09 15.75 27.93
CA GLU A 144 -0.89 15.87 28.75
C GLU A 144 -1.09 16.90 29.86
N ARG A 145 -1.53 18.13 29.55
CA ARG A 145 -1.82 19.17 30.53
C ARG A 145 -2.87 18.71 31.55
N ALA A 146 -3.97 18.12 31.08
CA ALA A 146 -5.02 17.64 31.96
C ALA A 146 -4.56 16.55 32.93
N SER A 147 -3.47 15.82 32.64
CA SER A 147 -2.97 14.75 33.49
C SER A 147 -2.36 15.26 34.82
N TYR A 148 -1.95 16.52 34.86
CA TYR A 148 -1.38 17.17 36.08
C TYR A 148 -2.13 18.45 36.46
N GLU A 149 -3.31 18.70 35.89
CA GLU A 149 -4.17 19.83 36.29
C GLU A 149 -5.04 19.44 37.49
N ASP A 150 -4.98 20.23 38.53
CA ASP A 150 -5.70 20.01 39.81
C ASP A 150 -7.05 20.74 39.85
N ASP A 151 -7.20 21.86 39.12
CA ASP A 151 -8.48 22.57 39.05
C ASP A 151 -9.50 21.80 38.16
N PRO A 152 -10.60 21.31 38.75
CA PRO A 152 -11.62 20.56 38.02
C PRO A 152 -12.25 21.34 36.87
N ALA A 153 -12.37 22.66 36.97
CA ALA A 153 -12.96 23.49 35.92
C ALA A 153 -12.00 23.63 34.73
N GLU A 154 -10.70 23.88 35.00
CA GLU A 154 -9.67 23.96 34.01
C GLU A 154 -9.44 22.58 33.35
N ARG A 155 -9.38 21.52 34.13
CA ARG A 155 -9.26 20.14 33.64
C ARG A 155 -10.39 19.77 32.71
N LYS A 156 -11.64 20.14 33.05
CA LYS A 156 -12.80 19.94 32.18
C LYS A 156 -12.67 20.73 30.87
N ARG A 157 -12.16 21.95 30.90
CA ARG A 157 -11.94 22.79 29.72
C ARG A 157 -10.91 22.17 28.80
N LEU A 158 -9.80 21.64 29.33
CA LEU A 158 -8.75 20.93 28.61
C LEU A 158 -9.28 19.65 27.93
N LEU A 159 -10.20 18.93 28.59
CA LEU A 159 -10.75 17.65 28.11
C LEU A 159 -12.08 17.80 27.34
N THR A 160 -12.46 19.03 26.99
CA THR A 160 -13.60 19.30 26.11
C THR A 160 -13.13 19.57 24.69
N PHE A 161 -13.57 18.75 23.76
CA PHE A 161 -13.24 18.82 22.33
C PHE A 161 -14.52 19.05 21.53
N ALA A 162 -14.53 20.02 20.63
CA ALA A 162 -15.69 20.33 19.80
C ALA A 162 -15.31 20.37 18.31
N VAL A 163 -16.18 19.82 17.47
CA VAL A 163 -16.09 19.88 16.02
C VAL A 163 -17.30 20.63 15.49
N CYS A 164 -17.07 21.80 14.89
CA CYS A 164 -18.07 22.62 14.22
C CYS A 164 -18.27 22.15 12.79
N GLY A 165 -19.50 21.75 12.47
CA GLY A 165 -19.92 21.21 11.18
C GLY A 165 -20.26 19.73 11.23
N GLY A 166 -21.45 19.37 10.77
CA GLY A 166 -21.96 18.00 10.63
C GLY A 166 -21.81 17.43 9.20
N GLY A 167 -20.92 18.03 8.40
CA GLY A 167 -20.54 17.51 7.09
C GLY A 167 -19.65 16.26 7.18
N PHE A 168 -19.14 15.76 6.03
CA PHE A 168 -18.29 14.57 6.00
C PHE A 168 -17.05 14.72 6.88
N THR A 169 -16.28 15.78 6.69
CA THR A 169 -15.04 16.04 7.45
C THR A 169 -15.31 16.12 8.96
N GLY A 170 -16.37 16.81 9.37
CA GLY A 170 -16.70 16.95 10.80
C GLY A 170 -17.12 15.64 11.44
N VAL A 171 -17.93 14.84 10.76
CA VAL A 171 -18.36 13.51 11.24
C VAL A 171 -17.17 12.53 11.30
N GLU A 172 -16.27 12.60 10.34
CA GLU A 172 -15.04 11.78 10.34
C GLU A 172 -14.10 12.19 11.48
N MET A 173 -13.85 13.49 11.64
CA MET A 173 -12.99 14.01 12.70
C MET A 173 -13.50 13.70 14.10
N VAL A 174 -14.79 13.90 14.34
CA VAL A 174 -15.37 13.58 15.66
C VAL A 174 -15.37 12.08 15.93
N GLY A 175 -15.50 11.26 14.89
CA GLY A 175 -15.34 9.81 14.97
C GLY A 175 -13.94 9.36 15.38
N GLU A 176 -12.91 9.99 14.82
CA GLU A 176 -11.51 9.74 15.18
C GLU A 176 -11.20 10.19 16.61
N LEU A 177 -11.67 11.36 17.02
CA LEU A 177 -11.55 11.80 18.43
C LEU A 177 -12.20 10.81 19.40
N GLY A 178 -13.40 10.30 19.06
CA GLY A 178 -14.10 9.30 19.87
C GLY A 178 -13.36 7.97 19.98
N GLU A 179 -12.62 7.55 18.95
CA GLU A 179 -11.80 6.34 19.00
C GLU A 179 -10.45 6.58 19.72
N SER A 180 -9.78 7.70 19.45
CA SER A 180 -8.48 8.03 20.05
C SER A 180 -8.59 8.34 21.55
N LYS A 181 -9.74 8.86 22.02
CA LYS A 181 -10.08 9.09 23.42
C LYS A 181 -9.60 7.95 24.31
N LYS A 182 -9.98 6.71 24.00
CA LYS A 182 -9.60 5.54 24.82
C LYS A 182 -8.11 5.31 24.92
N HIS A 183 -7.37 5.59 23.86
CA HIS A 183 -5.91 5.42 23.82
C HIS A 183 -5.23 6.54 24.61
N LEU A 184 -5.63 7.80 24.37
CA LEU A 184 -5.06 8.96 25.04
C LEU A 184 -5.36 8.95 26.55
N CYS A 185 -6.57 8.61 26.96
CA CYS A 185 -6.92 8.43 28.37
C CYS A 185 -6.01 7.41 29.06
N ARG A 186 -5.76 6.26 28.39
CA ARG A 186 -4.85 5.26 28.94
C ARG A 186 -3.40 5.75 29.02
N LYS A 187 -2.94 6.49 27.99
CA LYS A 187 -1.58 7.02 27.92
C LYS A 187 -1.32 8.01 29.06
N TYR A 188 -2.28 8.87 29.35
CA TYR A 188 -2.16 9.96 30.33
C TYR A 188 -2.85 9.69 31.67
N ASN A 189 -3.33 8.46 31.91
CA ASN A 189 -4.00 8.04 33.13
C ASN A 189 -5.22 8.92 33.49
N ILE A 190 -6.06 9.22 32.50
CA ILE A 190 -7.29 10.04 32.64
C ILE A 190 -8.51 9.11 32.54
N ASP A 191 -9.55 9.36 33.38
CA ASP A 191 -10.80 8.63 33.25
C ASP A 191 -11.52 9.05 31.95
N PRO A 192 -11.91 8.11 31.09
CA PRO A 192 -12.65 8.43 29.90
C PRO A 192 -13.98 9.20 30.12
N SER A 193 -14.57 9.13 31.29
CA SER A 193 -15.78 9.89 31.63
C SER A 193 -15.55 11.40 31.73
N GLU A 194 -14.33 11.84 32.01
CA GLU A 194 -13.95 13.25 32.06
C GLU A 194 -13.89 13.93 30.68
N VAL A 195 -13.67 13.13 29.62
CA VAL A 195 -13.52 13.67 28.26
C VAL A 195 -14.86 13.85 27.60
N THR A 196 -15.17 15.07 27.19
CA THR A 196 -16.38 15.46 26.47
C THR A 196 -16.05 15.73 24.99
N ILE A 197 -16.86 15.19 24.08
CA ILE A 197 -16.70 15.41 22.65
C ILE A 197 -18.03 15.86 22.05
N TYR A 198 -18.02 17.03 21.42
CA TYR A 198 -19.18 17.62 20.75
C TYR A 198 -19.02 17.57 19.23
N ASN A 199 -20.10 17.22 18.52
CA ASN A 199 -20.29 17.59 17.12
C ASN A 199 -21.41 18.63 17.06
N ILE A 200 -21.11 19.80 16.52
CA ILE A 200 -21.99 20.98 16.54
C ILE A 200 -22.39 21.30 15.10
N GLU A 201 -23.70 21.27 14.84
CA GLU A 201 -24.25 21.53 13.52
C GLU A 201 -25.32 22.65 13.61
N ALA A 202 -25.16 23.62 12.71
CA ALA A 202 -26.11 24.75 12.64
C ALA A 202 -27.48 24.35 12.08
N LEU A 203 -27.50 23.30 11.25
CA LEU A 203 -28.73 22.79 10.64
C LEU A 203 -29.42 21.72 11.53
N ASP A 204 -30.59 21.29 11.12
CA ASP A 204 -31.40 20.25 11.78
C ASP A 204 -30.87 18.83 11.54
N ARG A 205 -29.94 18.64 10.60
CA ARG A 205 -29.39 17.32 10.20
C ARG A 205 -27.91 17.38 9.84
N ILE A 206 -27.22 16.29 10.11
CA ILE A 206 -25.86 16.07 9.63
C ILE A 206 -25.88 15.38 8.26
N LEU A 207 -24.75 15.43 7.52
CA LEU A 207 -24.50 14.71 6.26
C LEU A 207 -25.58 14.91 5.19
N GLY A 208 -25.99 16.16 4.96
CA GLY A 208 -27.06 16.50 4.02
C GLY A 208 -26.93 15.87 2.63
N MET A 209 -25.70 15.70 2.13
CA MET A 209 -25.41 15.11 0.81
C MET A 209 -25.49 13.57 0.76
N LEU A 210 -25.59 12.89 1.91
CA LEU A 210 -25.62 11.41 1.93
C LEU A 210 -26.93 10.83 1.38
N ASN A 211 -28.00 11.64 1.30
CA ASN A 211 -29.32 11.27 0.76
C ASN A 211 -29.91 9.98 1.34
N SER A 212 -29.68 9.68 2.62
CA SER A 212 -30.21 8.51 3.31
C SER A 212 -30.41 8.77 4.79
N GLU A 213 -31.65 9.06 5.18
CA GLU A 213 -32.03 9.29 6.59
C GLU A 213 -31.72 8.07 7.48
N LYS A 214 -31.92 6.86 6.95
CA LYS A 214 -31.60 5.60 7.63
C LYS A 214 -30.12 5.51 8.04
N LEU A 215 -29.21 5.93 7.17
CA LEU A 215 -27.78 5.92 7.45
C LEU A 215 -27.39 7.04 8.42
N VAL A 216 -27.98 8.23 8.29
CA VAL A 216 -27.77 9.36 9.22
C VAL A 216 -28.21 8.98 10.63
N LYS A 217 -29.45 8.48 10.82
CA LYS A 217 -29.93 7.98 12.11
C LYS A 217 -29.03 6.89 12.70
N LYS A 218 -28.47 6.02 11.86
CA LYS A 218 -27.53 4.99 12.34
C LYS A 218 -26.25 5.59 12.91
N ILE A 219 -25.74 6.68 12.35
CA ILE A 219 -24.60 7.41 12.91
C ILE A 219 -24.99 8.05 14.25
N GLU A 220 -26.06 8.83 14.26
CA GLU A 220 -26.53 9.56 15.44
C GLU A 220 -26.86 8.60 16.61
N ASP A 221 -27.69 7.61 16.36
CA ASP A 221 -28.21 6.73 17.42
C ASP A 221 -27.29 5.61 17.84
N LYS A 222 -26.43 5.12 16.95
CA LYS A 222 -25.60 3.96 17.24
C LYS A 222 -24.10 4.30 17.33
N TYR A 223 -23.57 5.05 16.35
CA TYR A 223 -22.11 5.23 16.29
C TYR A 223 -21.65 6.33 17.23
N PHE A 224 -22.32 7.47 17.25
CA PHE A 224 -22.02 8.58 18.15
C PHE A 224 -22.23 8.18 19.61
N LYS A 225 -23.36 7.56 19.93
CA LYS A 225 -23.62 7.05 21.30
C LYS A 225 -22.55 6.07 21.77
N LYS A 226 -22.11 5.14 20.88
CA LYS A 226 -21.06 4.17 21.23
C LYS A 226 -19.69 4.81 21.47
N LEU A 227 -19.41 5.93 20.83
CA LEU A 227 -18.16 6.67 20.98
C LEU A 227 -18.23 7.76 22.07
N GLY A 228 -19.40 7.98 22.66
CA GLY A 228 -19.62 9.03 23.66
C GLY A 228 -19.54 10.44 23.06
N ILE A 229 -20.04 10.59 21.82
CA ILE A 229 -20.11 11.87 21.10
C ILE A 229 -21.47 12.48 21.33
N THR A 230 -21.52 13.74 21.77
CA THR A 230 -22.73 14.54 21.93
C THR A 230 -22.95 15.36 20.66
N LEU A 231 -24.09 15.13 19.99
CA LEU A 231 -24.48 15.89 18.80
C LEU A 231 -25.42 17.05 19.21
N LEU A 232 -25.02 18.27 18.85
CA LEU A 232 -25.83 19.48 19.01
C LEU A 232 -26.28 19.97 17.62
N LYS A 233 -27.54 19.78 17.28
CA LYS A 233 -28.18 20.29 16.05
C LYS A 233 -28.88 21.62 16.31
N ASN A 234 -29.15 22.39 15.24
CA ASN A 234 -29.71 23.75 15.31
C ASN A 234 -28.90 24.66 16.24
N SER A 235 -27.58 24.48 16.25
CA SER A 235 -26.66 25.07 17.22
C SER A 235 -25.51 25.79 16.49
N ALA A 236 -25.82 26.93 15.86
CA ALA A 236 -24.80 27.75 15.22
C ALA A 236 -23.85 28.34 16.27
N ILE A 237 -22.55 28.36 15.97
CA ILE A 237 -21.55 29.08 16.76
C ILE A 237 -21.54 30.54 16.29
N VAL A 238 -21.56 31.48 17.21
CA VAL A 238 -21.66 32.92 16.94
C VAL A 238 -20.43 33.70 17.40
N GLU A 239 -19.65 33.17 18.32
CA GLU A 239 -18.40 33.76 18.82
C GLU A 239 -17.44 32.67 19.27
N VAL A 240 -16.16 32.87 19.02
CA VAL A 240 -15.06 31.99 19.50
C VAL A 240 -14.03 32.81 20.26
N LYS A 241 -13.68 32.38 21.46
CA LYS A 241 -12.64 32.95 22.32
C LYS A 241 -11.49 31.96 22.51
N PRO A 242 -10.35 32.39 23.08
CA PRO A 242 -9.21 31.49 23.28
C PRO A 242 -9.52 30.23 24.10
N ASP A 243 -10.54 30.32 25.00
CA ASP A 243 -10.84 29.31 26.02
C ASP A 243 -12.30 28.83 26.01
N SER A 244 -13.12 29.34 25.08
CA SER A 244 -14.55 29.03 25.01
C SER A 244 -15.17 29.41 23.67
N PHE A 245 -16.37 28.94 23.39
CA PHE A 245 -17.17 29.40 22.26
C PHE A 245 -18.64 29.51 22.67
N THR A 246 -19.37 30.39 21.97
CA THR A 246 -20.76 30.72 22.27
C THR A 246 -21.69 30.24 21.15
N LEU A 247 -22.75 29.53 21.52
CA LEU A 247 -23.81 29.11 20.60
C LEU A 247 -24.85 30.21 20.43
N ALA A 248 -25.61 30.20 19.33
CA ALA A 248 -26.66 31.17 19.02
C ALA A 248 -27.78 31.28 20.10
N ASN A 249 -27.99 30.22 20.90
CA ASN A 249 -28.92 30.23 22.03
C ASN A 249 -28.33 30.85 23.30
N GLY A 250 -27.12 31.42 23.25
CA GLY A 250 -26.42 32.02 24.37
C GLY A 250 -25.63 31.06 25.26
N THR A 251 -25.64 29.77 24.98
CA THR A 251 -24.85 28.78 25.73
C THR A 251 -23.38 28.97 25.46
N VAL A 252 -22.56 29.17 26.53
CA VAL A 252 -21.10 29.22 26.44
C VAL A 252 -20.53 27.85 26.81
N ILE A 253 -19.69 27.29 25.93
CA ILE A 253 -19.03 26.02 26.17
C ILE A 253 -17.53 26.29 26.38
N PRO A 254 -16.99 26.04 27.59
CA PRO A 254 -15.56 26.16 27.86
C PRO A 254 -14.77 25.05 27.15
N SER A 255 -13.80 25.43 26.33
CA SER A 255 -12.94 24.50 25.60
C SER A 255 -11.78 25.23 24.96
N TYR A 256 -10.59 24.63 24.99
CA TYR A 256 -9.42 25.08 24.22
C TYR A 256 -9.37 24.49 22.82
N THR A 257 -10.28 23.55 22.51
CA THR A 257 -10.22 22.81 21.25
C THR A 257 -11.56 22.90 20.50
N LEU A 258 -11.63 23.86 19.60
CA LEU A 258 -12.69 23.95 18.61
C LEU A 258 -12.09 23.67 17.22
N ILE A 259 -12.57 22.63 16.55
CA ILE A 259 -12.16 22.26 15.19
C ILE A 259 -13.23 22.76 14.21
N TRP A 260 -12.83 23.65 13.31
CA TRP A 260 -13.73 24.27 12.34
C TRP A 260 -13.77 23.49 11.03
N SER A 261 -14.91 22.87 10.73
CA SER A 261 -15.19 22.15 9.49
C SER A 261 -16.55 22.50 8.87
N ALA A 262 -17.10 23.67 9.22
CA ALA A 262 -18.47 24.07 8.87
C ALA A 262 -18.67 24.54 7.43
N GLY A 263 -17.61 24.79 6.67
CA GLY A 263 -17.72 25.21 5.29
C GLY A 263 -16.38 25.63 4.66
N ILE A 264 -16.40 25.73 3.36
CA ILE A 264 -15.23 26.09 2.56
C ILE A 264 -15.57 27.12 1.50
N MET A 265 -14.59 27.91 1.13
CA MET A 265 -14.65 28.92 0.08
C MET A 265 -13.41 28.83 -0.81
N CYS A 266 -13.39 29.51 -1.94
CA CYS A 266 -12.19 29.56 -2.76
C CYS A 266 -11.04 30.26 -2.00
N VAL A 267 -9.81 29.88 -2.31
CA VAL A 267 -8.60 30.50 -1.74
C VAL A 267 -8.57 31.99 -2.06
N GLU A 268 -8.14 32.83 -1.11
CA GLU A 268 -8.11 34.30 -1.27
C GLU A 268 -7.34 34.78 -2.51
N GLY A 269 -6.21 34.17 -2.82
CA GLY A 269 -5.44 34.43 -4.04
C GLY A 269 -6.19 34.25 -5.37
N ALA A 270 -7.42 33.67 -5.33
CA ALA A 270 -8.28 33.63 -6.52
C ALA A 270 -8.73 35.03 -7.01
N SER A 271 -8.67 36.06 -6.16
CA SER A 271 -8.94 37.45 -6.56
C SER A 271 -7.97 37.97 -7.58
N ASP A 272 -6.75 37.50 -7.54
CA ASP A 272 -5.66 38.01 -8.35
C ASP A 272 -5.73 37.53 -9.81
N PHE A 273 -6.61 36.53 -10.08
CA PHE A 273 -6.88 36.07 -11.44
C PHE A 273 -7.82 36.95 -12.25
N CYS A 274 -8.41 38.00 -11.67
CA CYS A 274 -9.33 38.94 -12.35
C CYS A 274 -10.48 38.24 -13.11
N LEU A 275 -10.95 37.08 -12.65
CA LEU A 275 -12.06 36.33 -13.22
C LEU A 275 -13.33 36.55 -12.39
N ASP A 276 -14.48 36.35 -13.01
CA ASP A 276 -15.78 36.48 -12.36
C ASP A 276 -15.94 35.48 -11.22
N LYS A 277 -16.55 35.95 -10.13
CA LYS A 277 -16.76 35.13 -8.93
C LYS A 277 -18.23 34.81 -8.70
N GLY A 278 -18.48 33.60 -8.30
CA GLY A 278 -19.76 33.09 -7.90
C GLY A 278 -19.83 32.74 -6.42
N ARG A 279 -20.72 31.80 -6.09
CA ARG A 279 -20.97 31.33 -4.73
C ARG A 279 -19.68 30.86 -4.04
N GLY A 280 -19.43 31.34 -2.82
CA GLY A 280 -18.23 30.99 -2.04
C GLY A 280 -16.93 31.50 -2.65
N SER A 281 -16.96 32.65 -3.32
CA SER A 281 -15.82 33.28 -4.00
C SER A 281 -15.17 32.39 -5.06
N ARG A 282 -15.84 31.33 -5.52
CA ARG A 282 -15.35 30.44 -6.57
C ARG A 282 -15.39 31.13 -7.92
N ILE A 283 -14.47 30.80 -8.79
CA ILE A 283 -14.36 31.35 -10.14
C ILE A 283 -15.45 30.78 -11.04
N ASN A 284 -16.26 31.61 -11.66
CA ASN A 284 -17.31 31.19 -12.58
C ASN A 284 -16.73 30.58 -13.84
N VAL A 285 -17.32 29.49 -14.28
CA VAL A 285 -16.93 28.76 -15.51
C VAL A 285 -18.15 28.44 -16.36
N ASN A 286 -17.93 28.30 -17.66
CA ASN A 286 -18.93 27.81 -18.58
C ASN A 286 -18.96 26.24 -18.57
N GLN A 287 -19.83 25.67 -19.40
CA GLN A 287 -19.97 24.22 -19.55
C GLN A 287 -18.72 23.47 -20.04
N TYR A 288 -17.74 24.19 -20.54
CA TYR A 288 -16.45 23.66 -21.03
C TYR A 288 -15.33 23.80 -19.99
N MET A 289 -15.63 24.29 -18.80
CA MET A 289 -14.68 24.62 -17.72
C MET A 289 -13.76 25.82 -18.03
N GLN A 290 -14.10 26.67 -19.00
CA GLN A 290 -13.39 27.91 -19.26
C GLN A 290 -13.77 28.97 -18.21
N GLY A 291 -12.78 29.68 -17.68
CA GLY A 291 -12.98 30.79 -16.75
C GLY A 291 -13.69 31.97 -17.43
N LEU A 292 -14.59 32.62 -16.71
CA LEU A 292 -15.34 33.76 -17.21
C LEU A 292 -14.74 35.09 -16.70
N GLN A 293 -14.73 36.09 -17.59
CA GLN A 293 -14.43 37.48 -17.26
C GLN A 293 -15.50 38.36 -17.91
N ASN A 294 -16.21 39.17 -17.10
CA ASN A 294 -17.37 39.98 -17.54
C ASN A 294 -18.46 39.12 -18.25
N GLY A 295 -18.66 37.89 -17.82
CA GLY A 295 -19.62 36.94 -18.38
C GLY A 295 -19.13 36.20 -19.64
N GLU A 296 -18.01 36.54 -20.20
CA GLU A 296 -17.46 35.92 -21.41
C GLU A 296 -16.31 34.99 -21.12
N PRO A 297 -16.16 33.87 -21.86
CA PRO A 297 -15.09 32.90 -21.65
C PRO A 297 -13.73 33.49 -22.06
N VAL A 298 -12.74 33.31 -21.21
CA VAL A 298 -11.35 33.74 -21.50
C VAL A 298 -10.63 32.61 -22.25
N GLU A 299 -10.12 32.95 -23.45
CA GLU A 299 -9.44 31.99 -24.31
C GLU A 299 -8.18 31.43 -23.66
N GLY A 300 -8.08 30.08 -23.63
CA GLY A 300 -6.94 29.35 -23.07
C GLY A 300 -6.90 29.30 -21.54
N VAL A 301 -7.91 29.83 -20.83
CA VAL A 301 -7.97 29.81 -19.36
C VAL A 301 -9.08 28.90 -18.87
N TYR A 302 -8.71 27.87 -18.10
CA TYR A 302 -9.60 26.86 -17.56
C TYR A 302 -9.50 26.82 -16.05
N VAL A 303 -10.61 26.47 -15.38
CA VAL A 303 -10.65 26.36 -13.92
C VAL A 303 -11.22 25.00 -13.54
N ALA A 304 -10.61 24.32 -12.57
CA ALA A 304 -11.01 22.98 -12.18
C ALA A 304 -10.90 22.74 -10.67
N GLY A 305 -11.69 21.84 -10.16
CA GLY A 305 -11.72 21.49 -8.73
C GLY A 305 -12.54 22.46 -7.90
N ASP A 306 -12.22 22.54 -6.62
CA ASP A 306 -13.02 23.26 -5.62
C ASP A 306 -13.10 24.78 -5.86
N CYS A 307 -12.15 25.34 -6.58
CA CYS A 307 -12.16 26.77 -6.94
C CYS A 307 -13.09 27.09 -8.12
N ALA A 308 -13.61 26.10 -8.87
CA ALA A 308 -14.54 26.30 -9.97
C ALA A 308 -15.99 26.40 -9.52
N SER A 309 -16.72 27.40 -9.98
CA SER A 309 -18.17 27.56 -9.79
C SER A 309 -18.89 27.17 -11.08
N TYR A 310 -19.42 25.96 -11.11
CA TYR A 310 -20.22 25.45 -12.21
C TYR A 310 -21.61 25.02 -11.70
N GLN A 311 -22.62 25.27 -12.52
CA GLN A 311 -24.00 24.86 -12.25
C GLN A 311 -24.62 24.29 -13.52
N ASP A 312 -25.28 23.14 -13.39
CA ASP A 312 -26.12 22.54 -14.42
C ASP A 312 -27.53 22.23 -13.88
N GLU A 313 -28.32 21.45 -14.59
CA GLU A 313 -29.67 21.05 -14.20
C GLU A 313 -29.70 20.28 -12.87
N LYS A 314 -28.58 19.61 -12.49
CA LYS A 314 -28.43 18.85 -11.22
C LYS A 314 -28.06 19.76 -10.04
N GLY A 315 -27.79 21.03 -10.29
CA GLY A 315 -27.40 22.01 -9.29
C GLY A 315 -25.93 22.41 -9.35
N PHE A 316 -25.45 23.00 -8.27
CA PHE A 316 -24.05 23.43 -8.17
C PHE A 316 -23.10 22.24 -8.04
N MET A 317 -21.97 22.33 -8.76
CA MET A 317 -20.87 21.36 -8.64
C MET A 317 -20.37 21.30 -7.19
N PRO A 318 -20.43 20.10 -6.54
CA PRO A 318 -19.97 19.95 -5.16
C PRO A 318 -18.45 19.97 -5.08
N GLN A 319 -17.94 20.37 -3.92
CA GLN A 319 -16.50 20.37 -3.61
C GLN A 319 -16.09 18.98 -3.06
N ILE A 320 -15.91 18.03 -3.98
CA ILE A 320 -15.54 16.63 -3.69
C ILE A 320 -14.49 16.16 -4.70
N VAL A 321 -13.73 15.14 -4.33
CA VAL A 321 -12.66 14.56 -5.19
C VAL A 321 -13.15 14.19 -6.58
N GLN A 322 -14.33 13.56 -6.69
CA GLN A 322 -14.88 13.14 -7.99
C GLN A 322 -15.16 14.34 -8.89
N ALA A 323 -15.70 15.45 -8.35
CA ALA A 323 -15.94 16.67 -9.11
C ALA A 323 -14.63 17.34 -9.53
N ALA A 324 -13.64 17.37 -8.63
CA ALA A 324 -12.32 17.90 -8.93
C ALA A 324 -11.62 17.13 -10.07
N GLU A 325 -11.69 15.81 -10.07
CA GLU A 325 -11.11 14.99 -11.14
C GLU A 325 -11.87 15.13 -12.46
N GLN A 326 -13.20 15.18 -12.43
CA GLN A 326 -14.03 15.30 -13.63
C GLN A 326 -13.87 16.65 -14.31
N SER A 327 -13.92 17.76 -13.56
CA SER A 327 -13.72 19.11 -14.09
C SER A 327 -12.32 19.29 -14.69
N ALA A 328 -11.28 18.77 -14.01
CA ALA A 328 -9.92 18.80 -14.50
C ALA A 328 -9.73 17.94 -15.77
N HIS A 329 -10.42 16.81 -15.86
CA HIS A 329 -10.40 15.99 -17.07
C HIS A 329 -11.04 16.72 -18.25
N THR A 330 -12.20 17.35 -18.05
CA THR A 330 -12.88 18.18 -19.07
C THR A 330 -12.00 19.33 -19.54
N ALA A 331 -11.41 20.08 -18.61
CA ALA A 331 -10.50 21.19 -18.94
C ALA A 331 -9.30 20.70 -19.77
N ALA A 332 -8.69 19.59 -19.38
CA ALA A 332 -7.54 19.03 -20.11
C ALA A 332 -7.89 18.53 -21.52
N LEU A 333 -9.07 17.94 -21.71
CA LEU A 333 -9.57 17.54 -23.03
C LEU A 333 -9.81 18.78 -23.91
N ASN A 334 -10.44 19.81 -23.38
CA ASN A 334 -10.77 21.01 -24.14
C ASN A 334 -9.53 21.80 -24.56
N ILE A 335 -8.51 21.89 -23.69
CA ILE A 335 -7.19 22.43 -24.10
C ILE A 335 -6.61 21.59 -25.26
N ALA A 336 -6.75 20.29 -25.21
CA ALA A 336 -6.22 19.43 -26.25
C ALA A 336 -6.95 19.66 -27.60
N GLU A 337 -8.27 19.87 -27.59
CA GLU A 337 -9.04 20.19 -28.78
C GLU A 337 -8.70 21.57 -29.35
N GLU A 338 -8.43 22.55 -28.51
CA GLU A 338 -7.93 23.86 -28.96
C GLU A 338 -6.55 23.75 -29.63
N ILE A 339 -5.60 23.03 -29.01
CA ILE A 339 -4.25 22.86 -29.56
C ILE A 339 -4.27 22.14 -30.91
N LYS A 340 -5.16 21.11 -31.05
CA LYS A 340 -5.33 20.38 -32.31
C LYS A 340 -6.10 21.17 -33.38
N GLY A 341 -6.76 22.27 -33.00
CA GLY A 341 -7.59 23.08 -33.91
C GLY A 341 -8.94 22.47 -34.30
N THR A 342 -9.31 21.35 -33.67
CA THR A 342 -10.58 20.66 -33.95
C THR A 342 -11.77 21.38 -33.34
N ARG A 343 -11.58 22.08 -32.22
CA ARG A 343 -12.60 22.83 -31.46
C ARG A 343 -13.88 22.04 -31.13
N GLN A 344 -13.77 20.69 -31.05
CA GLN A 344 -14.85 19.81 -30.60
C GLN A 344 -14.85 19.76 -29.06
N PHE A 345 -15.41 20.80 -28.43
CA PHE A 345 -15.39 20.91 -26.98
C PHE A 345 -16.25 19.88 -26.28
N HIS A 346 -15.72 19.34 -25.22
CA HIS A 346 -16.36 18.41 -24.30
C HIS A 346 -17.13 19.17 -23.22
N VAL A 347 -18.42 18.92 -23.12
CA VAL A 347 -19.26 19.49 -22.04
C VAL A 347 -18.97 18.76 -20.73
N HIS A 348 -18.86 19.52 -19.65
CA HIS A 348 -18.69 18.96 -18.33
C HIS A 348 -20.00 18.31 -17.85
N GLU A 349 -19.93 17.04 -17.51
CA GLU A 349 -21.06 16.28 -16.96
C GLU A 349 -20.84 15.95 -15.50
N GLN A 350 -21.77 16.32 -14.64
CA GLN A 350 -21.72 15.94 -13.22
C GLN A 350 -22.20 14.48 -13.05
N LYS A 351 -21.28 13.54 -12.80
CA LYS A 351 -21.55 12.11 -12.56
C LYS A 351 -20.83 11.64 -11.30
N TYR A 352 -21.56 11.42 -10.23
CA TYR A 352 -20.99 11.02 -8.96
C TYR A 352 -21.45 9.60 -8.58
N ASN A 353 -20.50 8.77 -8.16
CA ASN A 353 -20.74 7.36 -7.83
C ASN A 353 -21.26 7.15 -6.40
N GLY A 354 -21.63 8.23 -5.71
CA GLY A 354 -22.13 8.20 -4.34
C GLY A 354 -21.16 8.73 -3.30
N PHE A 355 -21.55 8.60 -2.04
CA PHE A 355 -20.84 9.17 -0.90
C PHE A 355 -20.61 8.12 0.17
N MET A 356 -19.50 8.27 0.89
CA MET A 356 -19.19 7.45 2.05
C MET A 356 -18.56 8.31 3.14
N VAL A 357 -18.74 7.90 4.39
CA VAL A 357 -18.15 8.55 5.56
C VAL A 357 -17.76 7.52 6.59
N SER A 358 -16.57 7.67 7.16
CA SER A 358 -16.10 6.88 8.29
C SER A 358 -16.48 7.53 9.62
N VAL A 359 -16.69 6.72 10.65
CA VAL A 359 -16.88 7.15 12.04
C VAL A 359 -15.91 6.35 12.87
N GLY A 360 -14.64 6.80 12.86
CA GLY A 360 -13.49 6.02 13.32
C GLY A 360 -13.14 4.87 12.39
N SER A 361 -12.19 4.01 12.80
CA SER A 361 -11.56 2.98 11.98
C SER A 361 -12.48 1.79 11.60
N ARG A 362 -13.53 1.53 12.36
CA ARG A 362 -14.33 0.29 12.25
C ARG A 362 -15.77 0.50 11.84
N ARG A 363 -16.23 1.73 11.75
CA ARG A 363 -17.61 2.07 11.48
C ARG A 363 -17.68 3.09 10.37
N GLY A 364 -18.57 2.88 9.45
CA GLY A 364 -18.82 3.82 8.38
C GLY A 364 -20.21 3.59 7.80
N VAL A 365 -20.59 4.49 6.93
CA VAL A 365 -21.77 4.37 6.08
C VAL A 365 -21.42 4.78 4.67
N ALA A 366 -22.06 4.17 3.68
CA ALA A 366 -21.89 4.51 2.28
C ALA A 366 -23.22 4.41 1.53
N ASN A 367 -23.44 5.34 0.63
CA ASN A 367 -24.52 5.32 -0.35
C ASN A 367 -23.87 5.41 -1.74
N ILE A 368 -23.64 4.26 -2.39
CA ILE A 368 -22.86 4.08 -3.62
C ILE A 368 -23.65 3.28 -4.66
N GLY A 369 -24.92 3.62 -4.85
CA GLY A 369 -25.87 2.82 -5.62
C GLY A 369 -26.61 1.80 -4.77
N PHE A 370 -26.04 1.42 -3.64
CA PHE A 370 -26.67 0.65 -2.55
C PHE A 370 -26.22 1.19 -1.20
N LEU A 371 -27.00 0.88 -0.15
CA LEU A 371 -26.71 1.34 1.20
C LEU A 371 -25.81 0.33 1.93
N ALA A 372 -24.63 0.76 2.31
CA ALA A 372 -23.67 -0.03 3.10
C ALA A 372 -23.40 0.61 4.47
N SER A 373 -23.04 -0.17 5.46
CA SER A 373 -22.71 0.34 6.80
C SER A 373 -21.84 -0.62 7.61
N GLY A 374 -21.20 -0.12 8.66
CA GLY A 374 -20.29 -0.88 9.52
C GLY A 374 -18.94 -1.14 8.85
N TRP A 375 -18.38 -2.32 9.10
CA TRP A 375 -17.07 -2.69 8.56
C TRP A 375 -17.05 -2.80 7.03
N PHE A 376 -18.18 -3.17 6.41
CA PHE A 376 -18.26 -3.28 4.95
C PHE A 376 -18.15 -1.91 4.27
N ALA A 377 -18.74 -0.84 4.85
CA ALA A 377 -18.54 0.51 4.35
C ALA A 377 -17.05 0.96 4.48
N ILE A 378 -16.37 0.57 5.55
CA ILE A 378 -14.93 0.82 5.72
C ILE A 378 -14.11 0.03 4.70
N PHE A 379 -14.45 -1.23 4.45
CA PHE A 379 -13.80 -2.02 3.39
C PHE A 379 -13.90 -1.33 2.02
N VAL A 380 -15.10 -0.84 1.68
CA VAL A 380 -15.31 -0.08 0.42
C VAL A 380 -14.48 1.21 0.41
N LYS A 381 -14.39 1.95 1.54
CA LYS A 381 -13.52 3.14 1.67
C LYS A 381 -12.07 2.78 1.34
N HIS A 382 -11.52 1.75 1.98
CA HIS A 382 -10.14 1.33 1.73
C HIS A 382 -9.92 0.84 0.29
N PHE A 383 -10.91 0.15 -0.30
CA PHE A 383 -10.84 -0.28 -1.70
C PHE A 383 -10.76 0.92 -2.66
N VAL A 384 -11.60 1.94 -2.46
CA VAL A 384 -11.57 3.18 -3.27
C VAL A 384 -10.24 3.91 -3.09
N ASN A 385 -9.73 4.02 -1.86
CA ASN A 385 -8.44 4.63 -1.59
C ASN A 385 -7.27 3.88 -2.23
N VAL A 386 -7.26 2.56 -2.14
CA VAL A 386 -6.27 1.68 -2.82
C VAL A 386 -6.31 1.89 -4.33
N TYR A 387 -7.52 1.89 -4.91
CA TYR A 387 -7.70 2.12 -6.34
C TYR A 387 -7.17 3.50 -6.75
N TYR A 388 -7.55 4.57 -6.02
CA TYR A 388 -7.06 5.92 -6.28
C TYR A 388 -5.54 5.99 -6.22
N GLN A 389 -4.93 5.49 -5.15
CA GLN A 389 -3.48 5.53 -4.96
C GLN A 389 -2.73 4.69 -6.00
N PHE A 390 -3.30 3.55 -6.40
CA PHE A 390 -2.77 2.76 -7.51
C PHE A 390 -2.76 3.57 -8.82
N MET A 391 -3.87 4.23 -9.13
CA MET A 391 -3.99 5.05 -10.34
C MET A 391 -3.07 6.28 -10.30
N VAL A 392 -2.79 6.84 -9.14
CA VAL A 392 -1.96 8.04 -8.98
C VAL A 392 -0.46 7.69 -8.98
N ALA A 393 -0.02 6.75 -8.18
CA ALA A 393 1.39 6.47 -7.95
C ALA A 393 1.77 4.97 -7.92
N GLY A 394 0.88 4.08 -8.37
CA GLY A 394 1.16 2.68 -8.63
C GLY A 394 1.29 1.79 -7.39
N PHE A 395 1.82 0.58 -7.58
CA PHE A 395 1.84 -0.51 -6.58
C PHE A 395 2.57 -0.15 -5.28
N MET A 396 3.67 0.59 -5.37
CA MET A 396 4.44 0.94 -4.16
C MET A 396 3.66 1.87 -3.24
N GLN A 397 2.86 2.77 -3.81
CA GLN A 397 2.00 3.63 -3.00
C GLN A 397 0.89 2.85 -2.31
N VAL A 398 0.31 1.86 -3.01
CA VAL A 398 -0.65 0.91 -2.39
C VAL A 398 0.00 0.13 -1.26
N ALA A 399 1.23 -0.37 -1.44
CA ALA A 399 1.96 -1.08 -0.39
C ALA A 399 2.22 -0.18 0.83
N ASN A 400 2.57 1.09 0.61
CA ASN A 400 2.72 2.07 1.69
C ASN A 400 1.39 2.32 2.42
N TYR A 401 0.31 2.52 1.68
CA TYR A 401 -1.01 2.68 2.27
C TYR A 401 -1.42 1.49 3.14
N LEU A 402 -1.33 0.27 2.61
CA LEU A 402 -1.64 -0.95 3.36
C LEU A 402 -0.76 -1.10 4.60
N ARG A 403 0.51 -0.71 4.49
CA ARG A 403 1.45 -0.73 5.62
C ARG A 403 0.98 0.20 6.74
N HIS A 404 0.58 1.43 6.44
CA HIS A 404 0.15 2.41 7.45
C HIS A 404 -1.24 2.11 8.00
N GLU A 405 -2.19 1.71 7.15
CA GLU A 405 -3.58 1.49 7.53
C GLU A 405 -3.86 0.13 8.17
N ILE A 406 -3.12 -0.90 7.80
CA ILE A 406 -3.41 -2.29 8.21
C ILE A 406 -2.30 -2.88 9.07
N PHE A 407 -1.03 -2.76 8.64
CA PHE A 407 0.07 -3.48 9.26
C PHE A 407 0.77 -2.73 10.40
N ASN A 408 0.87 -1.40 10.36
CA ASN A 408 1.57 -0.60 11.37
C ASN A 408 0.65 0.08 12.40
N VAL A 409 -0.62 -0.28 12.47
CA VAL A 409 -1.58 0.35 13.39
C VAL A 409 -1.24 0.03 14.83
N LYS A 410 -0.72 1.02 15.58
CA LYS A 410 -0.21 0.84 16.96
C LYS A 410 -1.34 0.65 18.00
N ASN A 411 -2.53 1.15 17.75
CA ASN A 411 -3.59 1.30 18.75
C ASN A 411 -4.54 0.09 18.88
N LYS A 412 -4.16 -1.09 18.38
CA LYS A 412 -4.99 -2.31 18.36
C LYS A 412 -6.33 -2.14 17.64
N ASN A 413 -6.47 -1.12 16.80
CA ASN A 413 -7.69 -0.86 16.03
C ASN A 413 -7.79 -1.79 14.81
N SER A 414 -6.70 -2.42 14.40
CA SER A 414 -6.65 -3.48 13.40
C SER A 414 -6.33 -4.82 14.06
N PHE A 415 -7.05 -5.87 13.66
CA PHE A 415 -6.76 -7.24 14.12
C PHE A 415 -5.34 -7.68 13.72
N VAL A 416 -4.94 -7.37 12.49
CA VAL A 416 -3.63 -7.72 11.94
C VAL A 416 -2.54 -6.79 12.48
N GLY A 417 -2.79 -5.47 12.53
CA GLY A 417 -1.81 -4.46 12.90
C GLY A 417 -1.26 -4.63 14.31
N GLY A 418 -2.08 -5.06 15.27
CA GLY A 418 -1.63 -5.30 16.63
C GLY A 418 -0.55 -6.40 16.73
N HIS A 419 -0.56 -7.36 15.82
CA HIS A 419 0.43 -8.43 15.75
C HIS A 419 1.64 -8.06 14.89
N PHE A 420 1.45 -7.32 13.79
CA PHE A 420 2.51 -6.97 12.83
C PHE A 420 3.24 -5.66 13.14
N SER A 421 2.70 -4.81 14.01
CA SER A 421 3.34 -3.53 14.37
C SER A 421 4.57 -3.68 15.27
N LYS A 422 4.71 -4.81 15.97
CA LYS A 422 5.92 -5.11 16.75
C LYS A 422 7.01 -5.62 15.83
N ARG A 423 8.08 -4.88 15.70
CA ARG A 423 9.26 -5.28 14.92
C ARG A 423 10.23 -6.02 15.81
N SER A 424 10.59 -7.25 15.41
CA SER A 424 11.75 -7.95 15.97
C SER A 424 12.99 -7.61 15.16
N PRO A 425 14.16 -7.44 15.78
CA PRO A 425 15.40 -7.24 15.05
C PRO A 425 15.68 -8.42 14.12
N ASN A 426 15.97 -8.16 12.84
CA ASN A 426 16.19 -9.22 11.84
C ASN A 426 17.51 -9.99 12.03
N PHE A 427 18.39 -9.57 12.93
CA PHE A 427 19.68 -10.23 13.11
C PHE A 427 19.53 -11.68 13.61
N TRP A 428 18.46 -12.03 14.30
CA TRP A 428 18.14 -13.40 14.68
C TRP A 428 17.92 -14.34 13.50
N LEU A 429 17.57 -13.81 12.35
CA LEU A 429 17.40 -14.58 11.11
C LEU A 429 18.73 -14.88 10.39
N VAL A 430 19.83 -14.25 10.78
CA VAL A 430 21.14 -14.43 10.11
C VAL A 430 21.68 -15.85 10.26
N PRO A 431 21.77 -16.44 11.47
CA PRO A 431 22.20 -17.83 11.63
C PRO A 431 21.28 -18.80 10.88
N PHE A 432 19.98 -18.57 10.95
CA PHE A 432 18.98 -19.40 10.27
C PHE A 432 19.10 -19.31 8.74
N ARG A 433 19.29 -18.12 8.20
CA ARG A 433 19.52 -17.90 6.77
C ARG A 433 20.76 -18.62 6.27
N ILE A 434 21.88 -18.49 7.02
CA ILE A 434 23.15 -19.17 6.67
C ILE A 434 22.95 -20.69 6.71
N TRP A 435 22.31 -21.21 7.74
CA TRP A 435 22.01 -22.64 7.87
C TRP A 435 21.14 -23.14 6.72
N LEU A 436 20.04 -22.45 6.41
CA LEU A 436 19.16 -22.81 5.30
C LEU A 436 19.87 -22.79 3.96
N GLY A 437 20.75 -21.82 3.77
CA GLY A 437 21.60 -21.72 2.57
C GLY A 437 22.61 -22.88 2.48
N PHE A 438 23.22 -23.25 3.60
CA PHE A 438 24.11 -24.39 3.69
C PHE A 438 23.40 -25.70 3.34
N MET A 439 22.16 -25.87 3.84
CA MET A 439 21.34 -27.05 3.51
C MET A 439 21.04 -27.13 2.00
N TRP A 440 20.60 -26.04 1.36
CA TRP A 440 20.39 -26.01 -0.08
C TRP A 440 21.69 -26.32 -0.89
N LEU A 441 22.82 -25.76 -0.45
CA LEU A 441 24.10 -26.03 -1.06
C LEU A 441 24.47 -27.53 -0.94
N THR A 442 24.21 -28.15 0.21
CA THR A 442 24.46 -29.57 0.45
C THR A 442 23.64 -30.44 -0.49
N GLU A 443 22.34 -30.14 -0.66
CA GLU A 443 21.47 -30.89 -1.59
C GLU A 443 22.03 -30.84 -3.02
N GLY A 444 22.42 -29.67 -3.50
CA GLY A 444 22.99 -29.52 -4.84
C GLY A 444 24.33 -30.23 -5.02
N VAL A 445 25.22 -30.16 -4.00
CA VAL A 445 26.54 -30.83 -4.05
C VAL A 445 26.40 -32.37 -4.01
N VAL A 446 25.50 -32.87 -3.19
CA VAL A 446 25.22 -34.31 -3.10
C VAL A 446 24.69 -34.84 -4.42
N LYS A 447 23.72 -34.17 -5.05
CA LYS A 447 23.20 -34.55 -6.36
C LYS A 447 24.24 -34.54 -7.48
N ILE A 448 25.20 -33.61 -7.45
CA ILE A 448 26.35 -33.65 -8.40
C ILE A 448 27.15 -34.93 -8.17
N ALA A 449 27.47 -35.25 -6.93
CA ALA A 449 28.23 -36.46 -6.59
C ALA A 449 27.47 -37.74 -6.98
N GLU A 450 26.17 -37.77 -6.84
CA GLU A 450 25.26 -38.85 -7.26
C GLU A 450 25.11 -38.99 -8.77
N GLY A 451 25.72 -38.10 -9.57
CA GLY A 451 25.75 -38.21 -11.03
C GLY A 451 24.53 -37.63 -11.75
N TRP A 452 23.77 -36.74 -11.10
CA TRP A 452 22.57 -36.08 -11.69
C TRP A 452 22.86 -35.27 -12.96
N PHE A 453 24.12 -34.96 -13.22
CA PHE A 453 24.58 -34.30 -14.49
C PHE A 453 24.82 -35.30 -15.62
N LYS A 454 24.87 -36.60 -15.34
CA LYS A 454 25.32 -37.60 -16.31
C LYS A 454 24.19 -38.54 -16.77
N SER A 455 23.21 -38.82 -15.92
CA SER A 455 22.18 -39.80 -16.20
C SER A 455 20.77 -39.33 -15.78
N PRO A 456 19.71 -39.72 -16.53
CA PRO A 456 18.35 -39.46 -16.15
C PRO A 456 18.00 -40.20 -14.84
N GLN A 457 17.46 -39.47 -13.85
CA GLN A 457 17.12 -40.02 -12.53
C GLN A 457 15.72 -39.66 -12.06
N VAL A 458 15.20 -38.47 -12.47
CA VAL A 458 13.97 -37.92 -11.93
C VAL A 458 12.73 -38.66 -12.43
N VAL A 459 12.62 -38.88 -13.73
CA VAL A 459 11.43 -39.50 -14.34
C VAL A 459 11.27 -40.96 -13.90
N ASN A 460 12.38 -41.69 -13.79
CA ASN A 460 12.38 -43.06 -13.30
C ASN A 460 11.94 -43.14 -11.83
N THR A 461 12.46 -42.24 -11.00
CA THR A 461 12.09 -42.17 -9.57
C THR A 461 10.61 -41.81 -9.39
N ILE A 462 10.08 -40.87 -10.15
CA ILE A 462 8.67 -40.48 -10.08
C ILE A 462 7.75 -41.62 -10.54
N ASN A 463 8.08 -42.32 -11.62
CA ASN A 463 7.30 -43.47 -12.10
C ASN A 463 7.30 -44.60 -11.05
N TYR A 464 8.43 -44.85 -10.40
CA TYR A 464 8.54 -45.76 -9.29
C TYR A 464 7.64 -45.36 -8.10
N LEU A 465 7.76 -44.14 -7.61
CA LEU A 465 6.96 -43.60 -6.50
C LEU A 465 5.45 -43.54 -6.83
N ALA A 466 5.09 -43.44 -8.10
CA ALA A 466 3.70 -43.47 -8.56
C ALA A 466 3.14 -44.90 -8.72
N GLY A 467 3.94 -45.96 -8.54
CA GLY A 467 3.54 -47.33 -8.72
C GLY A 467 3.39 -47.76 -10.18
N ASN A 468 3.95 -47.04 -11.12
CA ASN A 468 3.87 -47.28 -12.60
C ASN A 468 5.02 -48.16 -13.12
N VAL A 469 5.79 -48.80 -12.26
CA VAL A 469 6.95 -49.59 -12.65
C VAL A 469 6.54 -51.03 -12.92
N PRO A 470 7.03 -51.68 -14.00
CA PRO A 470 6.77 -53.11 -14.24
C PRO A 470 7.21 -53.99 -13.07
N ALA A 471 6.46 -55.07 -12.77
CA ALA A 471 6.68 -55.95 -11.61
C ALA A 471 8.11 -56.54 -11.51
N GLN A 472 8.85 -56.57 -12.61
CA GLN A 472 10.27 -57.01 -12.65
C GLN A 472 11.26 -56.03 -12.02
N ALA A 473 10.92 -54.73 -11.97
CA ALA A 473 11.76 -53.72 -11.34
C ALA A 473 11.39 -53.48 -9.83
N GLN A 474 10.25 -54.00 -9.40
CA GLN A 474 9.76 -53.84 -8.03
C GLN A 474 10.67 -54.53 -7.02
N GLY A 475 11.18 -55.71 -7.36
CA GLY A 475 12.13 -56.45 -6.51
C GLY A 475 13.47 -55.76 -6.31
N VAL A 476 13.94 -54.98 -7.32
CA VAL A 476 15.16 -54.21 -7.22
C VAL A 476 14.97 -52.93 -6.40
N ALA A 477 13.79 -52.32 -6.49
CA ALA A 477 13.48 -51.11 -5.78
C ALA A 477 13.18 -51.35 -4.29
N ASP A 478 12.53 -52.49 -3.95
CA ASP A 478 12.34 -52.91 -2.55
C ASP A 478 13.69 -53.27 -1.90
N ALA A 479 14.64 -53.82 -2.68
CA ALA A 479 16.00 -54.09 -2.20
C ALA A 479 16.79 -52.79 -2.00
N VAL A 480 16.63 -51.76 -2.84
CA VAL A 480 17.27 -50.42 -2.69
C VAL A 480 16.66 -49.67 -1.52
N SER A 481 15.35 -49.75 -1.34
CA SER A 481 14.66 -49.15 -0.18
C SER A 481 15.03 -49.88 1.14
N ALA A 482 15.14 -51.19 1.11
CA ALA A 482 15.61 -51.99 2.26
C ALA A 482 17.11 -51.75 2.53
N ALA A 483 17.94 -51.55 1.49
CA ALA A 483 19.38 -51.26 1.64
C ALA A 483 19.63 -49.84 2.15
N SER A 484 18.78 -48.86 1.79
CA SER A 484 18.86 -47.49 2.34
C SER A 484 18.36 -47.44 3.79
N GLY A 485 17.41 -48.29 4.18
CA GLY A 485 16.99 -48.50 5.58
C GLY A 485 17.94 -49.40 6.41
N ALA A 486 18.66 -50.31 5.74
CA ALA A 486 19.54 -51.28 6.40
C ALA A 486 20.97 -50.79 6.61
N ALA A 487 21.39 -49.68 5.99
CA ALA A 487 22.70 -49.11 6.24
C ALA A 487 22.87 -48.62 7.69
N GLN A 488 21.80 -48.43 8.40
CA GLN A 488 21.81 -48.06 9.82
C GLN A 488 21.73 -49.26 10.78
N GLY A 489 21.36 -50.48 10.28
CA GLY A 489 21.26 -51.73 11.08
C GLY A 489 22.35 -52.80 10.73
N ALA A 490 23.20 -52.51 9.75
CA ALA A 490 24.09 -53.54 9.19
C ALA A 490 25.36 -53.86 10.02
N ALA A 491 25.65 -53.07 11.06
CA ALA A 491 26.76 -53.40 11.97
C ALA A 491 26.49 -54.57 12.90
N ASP A 492 25.21 -54.83 13.24
CA ASP A 492 24.83 -55.86 14.20
C ASP A 492 24.35 -57.17 13.54
N ALA A 493 24.03 -57.20 12.25
CA ALA A 493 23.46 -58.36 11.57
C ALA A 493 24.47 -59.27 10.84
N VAL A 494 25.72 -58.82 10.65
CA VAL A 494 26.76 -59.60 9.95
C VAL A 494 27.24 -60.81 10.77
N SER A 495 26.97 -60.84 12.08
CA SER A 495 27.40 -61.94 12.93
C SER A 495 26.40 -63.14 13.01
N ALA A 496 25.19 -63.04 12.43
CA ALA A 496 24.15 -64.08 12.58
C ALA A 496 23.79 -64.85 11.28
N ALA A 497 24.29 -64.49 10.10
CA ALA A 497 23.81 -65.01 8.80
C ALA A 497 24.77 -65.98 8.07
N SER A 498 25.72 -66.63 8.76
CA SER A 498 26.66 -67.53 8.12
C SER A 498 26.17 -69.00 7.91
N GLY A 499 24.84 -69.28 8.03
CA GLY A 499 24.37 -70.68 8.06
C GLY A 499 23.33 -71.14 7.03
N ALA A 500 22.79 -70.31 6.15
CA ALA A 500 21.61 -70.71 5.33
C ALA A 500 21.54 -70.10 3.90
N VAL A 501 22.56 -70.18 3.09
CA VAL A 501 22.42 -69.82 1.68
C VAL A 501 23.27 -70.70 0.75
N GLN A 502 22.72 -71.81 0.32
CA GLN A 502 23.31 -72.62 -0.77
C GLN A 502 22.28 -73.05 -1.84
N GLY A 503 21.08 -72.44 -1.90
CA GLY A 503 20.04 -72.84 -2.85
C GLY A 503 19.46 -71.70 -3.73
N ALA A 504 19.91 -70.47 -3.59
CA ALA A 504 19.35 -69.33 -4.30
C ALA A 504 20.38 -68.56 -5.18
N ALA A 505 21.51 -69.17 -5.43
CA ALA A 505 22.68 -68.49 -6.02
C ALA A 505 22.55 -68.12 -7.50
N ASP A 506 21.74 -68.82 -8.29
CA ASP A 506 21.72 -68.61 -9.76
C ASP A 506 20.71 -67.55 -10.25
N ALA A 507 19.68 -67.24 -9.49
CA ALA A 507 18.73 -66.16 -9.81
C ALA A 507 19.18 -64.77 -9.25
N VAL A 508 20.03 -64.78 -8.23
CA VAL A 508 20.54 -63.59 -7.52
C VAL A 508 21.74 -62.97 -8.21
N SER A 509 22.50 -63.76 -9.04
CA SER A 509 23.75 -63.26 -9.61
C SER A 509 23.56 -62.19 -10.71
N ALA A 510 22.45 -62.21 -11.46
CA ALA A 510 22.14 -61.19 -12.46
C ALA A 510 21.56 -59.91 -11.85
N ALA A 511 20.76 -60.02 -10.76
CA ALA A 511 20.20 -58.87 -10.05
C ALA A 511 21.21 -58.24 -9.07
N SER A 512 22.09 -59.06 -8.44
CA SER A 512 23.11 -58.57 -7.50
C SER A 512 24.19 -57.71 -8.19
N GLY A 513 24.51 -58.00 -9.47
CA GLY A 513 25.49 -57.19 -10.22
C GLY A 513 25.07 -55.71 -10.35
N VAL A 514 23.79 -55.48 -10.62
CA VAL A 514 23.25 -54.07 -10.79
C VAL A 514 23.06 -53.41 -9.41
N VAL A 515 22.57 -54.14 -8.40
CA VAL A 515 22.39 -53.59 -7.04
C VAL A 515 23.72 -53.35 -6.35
N THR A 516 24.69 -54.25 -6.53
CA THR A 516 26.04 -54.09 -5.97
C THR A 516 26.76 -52.94 -6.67
N GLN A 517 26.62 -52.78 -7.99
CA GLN A 517 27.20 -51.69 -8.71
C GLN A 517 26.56 -50.32 -8.30
N ALA A 518 25.25 -50.25 -8.12
CA ALA A 518 24.56 -49.04 -7.63
C ALA A 518 24.92 -48.76 -6.16
N ALA A 519 24.94 -49.74 -5.29
CA ALA A 519 25.33 -49.60 -3.88
C ALA A 519 26.82 -49.24 -3.72
N THR A 520 27.70 -49.84 -4.54
CA THR A 520 29.12 -49.51 -4.54
C THR A 520 29.37 -48.10 -5.11
N GLN A 521 28.60 -47.69 -6.13
CA GLN A 521 28.70 -46.37 -6.70
C GLN A 521 28.20 -45.29 -5.71
N VAL A 522 27.10 -45.54 -4.95
CA VAL A 522 26.64 -44.68 -3.87
C VAL A 522 27.63 -44.62 -2.71
N ALA A 523 28.20 -45.74 -2.32
CA ALA A 523 29.20 -45.82 -1.26
C ALA A 523 30.55 -45.13 -1.69
N GLU A 524 31.02 -45.32 -2.93
CA GLU A 524 32.18 -44.64 -3.46
C GLU A 524 31.95 -43.15 -3.65
N THR A 525 30.71 -42.73 -3.96
CA THR A 525 30.35 -41.33 -4.13
C THR A 525 30.26 -40.64 -2.77
N ALA A 526 29.69 -41.30 -1.78
CA ALA A 526 29.64 -40.81 -0.39
C ALA A 526 31.07 -40.59 0.19
N ALA A 527 32.01 -41.48 -0.13
CA ALA A 527 33.40 -41.37 0.30
C ALA A 527 34.16 -40.17 -0.34
N LYS A 528 33.62 -39.53 -1.36
CA LYS A 528 34.24 -38.38 -2.07
C LYS A 528 33.70 -37.00 -1.62
N LEU A 529 32.70 -36.96 -0.77
CA LEU A 529 32.16 -35.68 -0.26
C LEU A 529 33.11 -35.06 0.77
N PRO A 530 33.34 -33.73 0.74
CA PRO A 530 34.01 -33.04 1.83
C PRO A 530 33.34 -33.34 3.17
N GLY A 531 34.11 -33.53 4.26
CA GLY A 531 33.66 -34.06 5.54
C GLY A 531 32.42 -33.38 6.13
N ILE A 532 32.24 -32.04 5.95
CA ILE A 532 31.09 -31.34 6.46
C ILE A 532 29.78 -31.71 5.71
N PHE A 533 29.82 -31.95 4.41
CA PHE A 533 28.65 -32.41 3.65
C PHE A 533 28.32 -33.87 3.96
N GLN A 534 29.37 -34.71 4.15
CA GLN A 534 29.18 -36.08 4.63
C GLN A 534 28.53 -36.12 5.98
N TRP A 535 28.94 -35.27 6.92
CA TRP A 535 28.33 -35.16 8.24
C TRP A 535 26.82 -34.88 8.17
N VAL A 536 26.37 -33.96 7.28
CA VAL A 536 24.93 -33.65 7.09
C VAL A 536 24.17 -34.85 6.56
N VAL A 537 24.75 -35.59 5.60
CA VAL A 537 24.13 -36.81 5.05
C VAL A 537 23.96 -37.87 6.12
N ASP A 538 24.96 -38.06 6.98
CA ASP A 538 24.96 -39.08 8.03
C ASP A 538 24.01 -38.74 9.19
N HIS A 539 23.63 -37.47 9.36
CA HIS A 539 22.78 -37.01 10.47
C HIS A 539 21.40 -36.54 10.01
N LYS A 540 20.89 -37.11 8.92
CA LYS A 540 19.50 -36.84 8.48
C LYS A 540 18.48 -37.38 9.47
N PRO A 541 17.37 -36.66 9.75
CA PRO A 541 16.40 -37.07 10.75
C PRO A 541 15.61 -38.34 10.33
N ALA A 542 15.04 -39.04 11.31
CA ALA A 542 14.17 -40.18 11.05
C ALA A 542 12.96 -39.78 10.18
N GLY A 543 12.55 -40.66 9.27
CA GLY A 543 11.52 -40.35 8.24
C GLY A 543 12.04 -39.70 6.98
N TYR A 544 13.35 -39.51 6.89
CA TYR A 544 14.01 -39.08 5.68
C TYR A 544 13.82 -40.11 4.56
N GLY A 545 13.32 -39.67 3.41
CA GLY A 545 13.06 -40.51 2.24
C GLY A 545 11.61 -41.01 2.10
N GLU A 546 10.76 -40.86 3.11
CA GLU A 546 9.32 -41.10 2.97
C GLU A 546 8.65 -39.92 2.25
N ALA A 547 7.96 -40.20 1.15
CA ALA A 547 7.30 -39.15 0.36
C ALA A 547 6.23 -38.42 1.18
N LEU A 548 6.37 -37.07 1.29
CA LEU A 548 5.42 -36.19 1.97
C LEU A 548 4.03 -36.24 1.32
N ILE A 549 4.00 -36.32 -0.02
CA ILE A 549 2.78 -36.36 -0.83
C ILE A 549 3.01 -37.36 -1.97
N LYS A 550 2.02 -38.20 -2.26
CA LYS A 550 2.09 -39.01 -3.49
C LYS A 550 1.96 -38.17 -4.74
N ALA A 551 2.78 -38.42 -5.75
CA ALA A 551 2.75 -37.68 -7.00
C ALA A 551 1.35 -37.74 -7.66
N PRO A 552 0.69 -36.59 -7.91
CA PRO A 552 -0.59 -36.54 -8.61
C PRO A 552 -0.45 -37.07 -10.05
N LYS A 553 -1.48 -37.74 -10.57
CA LYS A 553 -1.47 -38.32 -11.93
C LYS A 553 -1.12 -37.31 -13.01
N PHE A 554 -1.58 -36.05 -12.89
CA PHE A 554 -1.25 -34.97 -13.85
C PHE A 554 0.24 -34.66 -13.86
N MET A 555 0.89 -34.68 -12.68
CA MET A 555 2.34 -34.41 -12.56
C MET A 555 3.14 -35.53 -13.20
N VAL A 556 2.78 -36.79 -12.94
CA VAL A 556 3.39 -37.95 -13.61
C VAL A 556 3.25 -37.84 -15.13
N TRP A 557 2.09 -37.40 -15.64
CA TRP A 557 1.87 -37.17 -17.04
C TRP A 557 2.78 -36.08 -17.62
N ILE A 558 2.91 -34.93 -16.92
CA ILE A 558 3.80 -33.83 -17.30
C ILE A 558 5.25 -34.34 -17.37
N MET A 559 5.68 -35.08 -16.35
CA MET A 559 7.05 -35.57 -16.27
C MET A 559 7.36 -36.55 -17.41
N ASN A 560 6.46 -37.44 -17.75
CA ASN A 560 6.66 -38.43 -18.81
C ASN A 560 6.60 -37.81 -20.22
N HIS A 561 5.76 -36.78 -20.45
CA HIS A 561 5.55 -36.24 -21.81
C HIS A 561 6.37 -35.00 -22.11
N TRP A 562 6.61 -34.15 -21.11
CA TRP A 562 7.30 -32.87 -21.32
C TRP A 562 8.73 -32.87 -20.77
N ILE A 563 8.96 -33.52 -19.64
CA ILE A 563 10.27 -33.47 -18.98
C ILE A 563 11.17 -34.63 -19.43
N ALA A 564 10.65 -35.83 -19.61
CA ALA A 564 11.46 -36.98 -19.99
C ALA A 564 12.36 -36.73 -21.25
N PRO A 565 11.90 -36.05 -22.32
CA PRO A 565 12.73 -35.76 -23.49
C PRO A 565 13.92 -34.83 -23.19
N ILE A 566 13.83 -34.02 -22.14
CA ILE A 566 14.81 -32.99 -21.73
C ILE A 566 15.25 -33.17 -20.26
N GLU A 567 15.18 -34.39 -19.75
CA GLU A 567 15.34 -34.67 -18.31
C GLU A 567 16.70 -34.19 -17.79
N VAL A 568 17.79 -34.57 -18.42
CA VAL A 568 19.17 -34.19 -17.95
C VAL A 568 19.38 -32.68 -17.94
N PRO A 569 19.02 -31.89 -18.98
CA PRO A 569 19.02 -30.43 -18.90
C PRO A 569 18.21 -29.87 -17.73
N VAL A 570 17.02 -30.40 -17.47
CA VAL A 570 16.16 -29.96 -16.34
C VAL A 570 16.79 -30.29 -15.01
N GLN A 571 17.38 -31.48 -14.86
CA GLN A 571 18.12 -31.87 -13.65
C GLN A 571 19.30 -30.94 -13.38
N ILE A 572 20.10 -30.65 -14.41
CA ILE A 572 21.25 -29.73 -14.30
C ILE A 572 20.73 -28.33 -13.84
N MET A 573 19.67 -27.82 -14.47
CA MET A 573 19.09 -26.53 -14.09
C MET A 573 18.62 -26.54 -12.63
N MET A 574 17.98 -27.62 -12.18
CA MET A 574 17.50 -27.75 -10.81
C MET A 574 18.67 -27.73 -9.81
N VAL A 575 19.69 -28.54 -10.03
CA VAL A 575 20.88 -28.61 -9.16
C VAL A 575 21.66 -27.28 -9.15
N VAL A 576 21.83 -26.64 -10.29
CA VAL A 576 22.44 -25.31 -10.37
C VAL A 576 21.64 -24.29 -9.57
N MET A 577 20.31 -24.37 -9.65
CA MET A 577 19.44 -23.46 -8.89
C MET A 577 19.51 -23.71 -7.38
N GLU A 578 19.59 -24.97 -6.93
CA GLU A 578 19.81 -25.31 -5.51
C GLU A 578 21.12 -24.72 -4.98
N ILE A 579 22.19 -24.81 -5.74
CA ILE A 579 23.48 -24.20 -5.41
C ILE A 579 23.37 -22.67 -5.35
N LEU A 580 22.71 -22.05 -6.34
CA LEU A 580 22.53 -20.59 -6.38
C LEU A 580 21.69 -20.09 -5.21
N ILE A 581 20.61 -20.81 -4.84
CA ILE A 581 19.80 -20.50 -3.66
C ILE A 581 20.67 -20.61 -2.41
N GLY A 582 21.44 -21.70 -2.30
CA GLY A 582 22.34 -21.93 -1.18
C GLY A 582 23.33 -20.79 -0.98
N LEU A 583 24.07 -20.42 -2.01
CA LEU A 583 25.04 -19.32 -2.00
C LEU A 583 24.37 -17.96 -1.73
N SER A 584 23.20 -17.73 -2.33
CA SER A 584 22.42 -16.53 -2.13
C SER A 584 22.02 -16.34 -0.65
N PHE A 585 21.49 -17.39 -0.03
CA PHE A 585 21.10 -17.35 1.37
C PHE A 585 22.29 -17.18 2.30
N MET A 586 23.38 -17.93 2.07
CA MET A 586 24.60 -17.78 2.88
C MET A 586 25.19 -16.37 2.78
N GLY A 587 25.35 -15.85 1.58
CA GLY A 587 25.90 -14.51 1.33
C GLY A 587 24.91 -13.36 1.59
N GLY A 588 23.62 -13.65 1.69
CA GLY A 588 22.57 -12.63 1.78
C GLY A 588 22.48 -11.76 0.52
N PHE A 589 22.61 -12.37 -0.67
CA PHE A 589 22.60 -11.69 -1.96
C PHE A 589 21.36 -12.07 -2.77
N LEU A 590 20.56 -11.09 -3.20
CA LEU A 590 19.28 -11.32 -3.87
C LEU A 590 18.35 -12.28 -3.09
N THR A 591 18.36 -12.15 -1.77
CA THR A 591 17.66 -13.07 -0.86
C THR A 591 16.17 -13.16 -1.14
N PHE A 592 15.51 -12.04 -1.46
CA PHE A 592 14.07 -12.01 -1.75
C PHE A 592 13.70 -12.86 -2.99
N PRO A 593 14.27 -12.63 -4.20
CA PRO A 593 13.91 -13.44 -5.37
C PRO A 593 14.31 -14.90 -5.20
N MET A 594 15.43 -15.19 -4.55
CA MET A 594 15.86 -16.57 -4.32
C MET A 594 14.99 -17.30 -3.29
N ALA A 595 14.44 -16.59 -2.30
CA ALA A 595 13.44 -17.16 -1.40
C ALA A 595 12.13 -17.50 -2.13
N LEU A 596 11.67 -16.66 -3.06
CA LEU A 596 10.53 -16.99 -3.90
C LEU A 596 10.79 -18.22 -4.78
N ILE A 597 11.96 -18.29 -5.40
CA ILE A 597 12.36 -19.46 -6.21
C ILE A 597 12.44 -20.72 -5.33
N SER A 598 13.02 -20.63 -4.13
CA SER A 598 13.06 -21.72 -3.16
C SER A 598 11.66 -22.24 -2.80
N ILE A 599 10.70 -21.35 -2.56
CA ILE A 599 9.31 -21.71 -2.28
C ILE A 599 8.70 -22.45 -3.49
N VAL A 600 8.87 -21.94 -4.70
CA VAL A 600 8.36 -22.58 -5.93
C VAL A 600 9.00 -23.94 -6.14
N MET A 601 10.33 -24.04 -5.98
CA MET A 601 11.07 -25.31 -6.14
C MET A 601 10.62 -26.36 -5.11
N THR A 602 10.50 -25.98 -3.83
CA THR A 602 10.01 -26.92 -2.79
C THR A 602 8.61 -27.42 -3.09
N VAL A 603 7.71 -26.58 -3.57
CA VAL A 603 6.37 -27.01 -4.00
C VAL A 603 6.46 -27.94 -5.22
N ALA A 604 7.28 -27.59 -6.21
CA ALA A 604 7.46 -28.42 -7.40
C ALA A 604 8.02 -29.80 -7.03
N ILE A 605 9.06 -29.86 -6.20
CA ILE A 605 9.64 -31.12 -5.71
C ILE A 605 8.61 -31.93 -4.90
N ALA A 606 7.79 -31.27 -4.05
CA ALA A 606 6.73 -31.96 -3.33
C ALA A 606 5.69 -32.58 -4.26
N LEU A 607 5.30 -31.90 -5.33
CA LEU A 607 4.35 -32.41 -6.32
C LEU A 607 4.90 -33.60 -7.14
N THR A 608 6.21 -33.76 -7.22
CA THR A 608 6.81 -34.96 -7.86
C THR A 608 6.77 -36.20 -6.96
N GLY A 609 6.43 -36.07 -5.68
CA GLY A 609 6.50 -37.15 -4.70
C GLY A 609 7.91 -37.45 -4.19
N MET A 610 8.89 -36.64 -4.57
CA MET A 610 10.29 -36.79 -4.14
C MET A 610 10.62 -36.01 -2.83
N ALA A 611 9.70 -35.18 -2.37
CA ALA A 611 9.87 -34.43 -1.14
C ALA A 611 9.58 -35.29 0.08
N ASP A 612 10.47 -35.28 1.03
CA ASP A 612 10.24 -35.81 2.39
C ASP A 612 9.89 -34.69 3.39
N ILE A 613 9.75 -35.04 4.65
CA ILE A 613 9.37 -34.11 5.74
C ILE A 613 10.39 -32.95 5.88
N THR A 614 11.65 -33.12 5.48
CA THR A 614 12.67 -32.09 5.59
C THR A 614 12.43 -30.92 4.64
N MET A 615 11.69 -31.14 3.54
CA MET A 615 11.30 -30.08 2.61
C MET A 615 10.41 -29.02 3.26
N MET A 616 9.73 -29.31 4.36
CA MET A 616 8.99 -28.33 5.14
C MET A 616 9.89 -27.23 5.71
N TRP A 617 11.13 -27.57 6.09
CA TRP A 617 12.11 -26.57 6.56
C TRP A 617 12.53 -25.61 5.44
N TYR A 618 12.73 -26.11 4.24
CA TYR A 618 13.07 -25.27 3.08
C TYR A 618 11.93 -24.34 2.73
N PHE A 619 10.68 -24.82 2.76
CA PHE A 619 9.50 -24.04 2.46
C PHE A 619 9.24 -22.94 3.50
N PHE A 620 9.07 -23.31 4.76
CA PHE A 620 8.80 -22.34 5.83
C PHE A 620 10.00 -21.48 6.15
N GLY A 621 11.20 -22.00 5.99
CA GLY A 621 12.43 -21.25 6.13
C GLY A 621 12.56 -20.15 5.09
N ALA A 622 12.24 -20.45 3.83
CA ALA A 622 12.24 -19.45 2.78
C ALA A 622 11.19 -18.33 3.04
N ILE A 623 10.00 -18.69 3.54
CA ILE A 623 9.00 -17.70 3.97
C ILE A 623 9.54 -16.81 5.10
N ALA A 624 10.21 -17.39 6.10
CA ALA A 624 10.75 -16.63 7.23
C ALA A 624 11.80 -15.59 6.82
N ILE A 625 12.65 -15.92 5.84
CA ILE A 625 13.72 -15.01 5.38
C ILE A 625 13.30 -14.13 4.20
N LEU A 626 12.09 -14.28 3.66
CA LEU A 626 11.61 -13.57 2.47
C LEU A 626 11.73 -12.05 2.59
N MET A 627 11.46 -11.50 3.78
CA MET A 627 11.45 -10.05 3.97
C MET A 627 12.64 -9.55 4.80
N GLY A 628 13.69 -9.10 4.11
CA GLY A 628 14.73 -8.27 4.70
C GLY A 628 15.90 -9.02 5.35
N ALA A 629 15.88 -10.35 5.46
CA ALA A 629 16.96 -11.10 6.07
C ALA A 629 18.32 -10.93 5.37
N GLY A 630 18.33 -10.67 4.07
CA GLY A 630 19.55 -10.45 3.28
C GLY A 630 20.24 -9.11 3.52
N ARG A 631 19.54 -8.10 4.02
CA ARG A 631 20.12 -6.80 4.37
C ARG A 631 20.92 -6.83 5.68
N THR A 632 20.55 -7.71 6.60
CA THR A 632 21.21 -7.83 7.90
C THR A 632 22.42 -8.73 7.76
N PHE A 633 23.62 -8.17 7.89
CA PHE A 633 24.89 -8.88 7.70
C PHE A 633 24.96 -9.68 6.36
N GLY A 634 24.40 -9.09 5.28
CA GLY A 634 24.43 -9.70 3.96
C GLY A 634 24.68 -8.70 2.85
N LEU A 635 25.00 -9.22 1.65
CA LEU A 635 25.34 -8.41 0.47
C LEU A 635 24.17 -7.58 -0.05
N ASP A 636 22.92 -7.91 0.29
CA ASP A 636 21.73 -7.14 -0.07
C ASP A 636 21.76 -5.72 0.52
N TYR A 637 22.50 -5.51 1.60
CA TYR A 637 22.73 -4.19 2.16
C TYR A 637 23.34 -3.22 1.14
N TYR A 638 24.27 -3.70 0.32
CA TYR A 638 24.94 -2.91 -0.71
C TYR A 638 24.28 -3.07 -2.10
N ALA A 639 23.87 -4.30 -2.42
CA ALA A 639 23.38 -4.64 -3.76
C ALA A 639 22.01 -4.03 -4.05
N ILE A 640 21.07 -4.04 -3.10
CA ILE A 640 19.71 -3.54 -3.33
C ILE A 640 19.70 -2.03 -3.59
N PRO A 641 20.39 -1.15 -2.82
CA PRO A 641 20.48 0.27 -3.16
C PRO A 641 21.12 0.52 -4.53
N TRP A 642 22.15 -0.23 -4.89
CA TRP A 642 22.79 -0.12 -6.19
C TRP A 642 21.86 -0.53 -7.34
N LEU A 643 21.14 -1.65 -7.20
CA LEU A 643 20.13 -2.12 -8.16
C LEU A 643 18.99 -1.13 -8.29
N LYS A 644 18.48 -0.58 -7.17
CA LYS A 644 17.42 0.44 -7.17
C LYS A 644 17.85 1.67 -7.94
N ARG A 645 19.04 2.20 -7.69
CA ARG A 645 19.59 3.35 -8.44
C ARG A 645 19.64 3.12 -9.95
N ARG A 646 19.95 1.90 -10.39
CA ARG A 646 19.91 1.53 -11.81
C ARG A 646 18.48 1.34 -12.33
N TRP A 647 17.64 0.67 -11.55
CA TRP A 647 16.25 0.41 -11.88
C TRP A 647 15.45 1.70 -12.09
N ILE A 648 15.60 2.66 -11.19
CA ILE A 648 14.95 3.97 -11.24
C ILE A 648 15.24 4.72 -12.56
N LYS A 649 16.40 4.49 -13.19
CA LYS A 649 16.76 5.11 -14.47
C LYS A 649 16.05 4.49 -15.67
N THR A 650 15.38 3.37 -15.51
CA THR A 650 14.71 2.67 -16.62
C THR A 650 13.36 3.32 -16.95
N LYS A 651 13.00 3.33 -18.24
CA LYS A 651 11.66 3.81 -18.69
C LYS A 651 10.52 2.97 -18.10
N PHE A 652 10.77 1.70 -17.82
CA PHE A 652 9.79 0.78 -17.25
C PHE A 652 9.49 1.13 -15.78
N ALA A 653 10.53 1.40 -14.97
CA ALA A 653 10.35 1.84 -13.59
C ALA A 653 9.53 3.14 -13.50
N GLY A 654 9.81 4.12 -14.37
CA GLY A 654 9.05 5.37 -14.43
C GLY A 654 7.59 5.18 -14.82
N LYS A 655 7.25 4.15 -15.63
CA LYS A 655 5.87 3.84 -16.03
C LYS A 655 5.11 3.02 -15.01
N SER A 656 5.78 2.06 -14.38
CA SER A 656 5.16 1.11 -13.44
C SER A 656 5.15 1.61 -12.00
N TYR A 657 5.92 2.63 -11.67
CA TYR A 657 6.20 3.10 -10.29
C TYR A 657 6.73 2.00 -9.36
N LEU A 658 7.19 0.88 -9.92
CA LEU A 658 7.66 -0.25 -9.15
C LEU A 658 9.05 0.05 -8.55
N TYR A 659 9.18 -0.06 -7.24
CA TYR A 659 10.41 0.26 -6.48
C TYR A 659 10.98 1.66 -6.78
N TYR A 660 10.08 2.63 -6.95
CA TYR A 660 10.41 3.97 -7.37
C TYR A 660 10.52 4.96 -6.19
N ASP A 661 10.84 4.53 -5.01
CA ASP A 661 11.03 5.41 -3.87
C ASP A 661 12.38 6.13 -3.95
N HIS A 662 12.40 7.41 -3.59
CA HIS A 662 13.63 8.15 -3.41
C HIS A 662 14.39 7.54 -2.24
N THR A 663 15.54 6.95 -2.54
CA THR A 663 16.44 6.37 -1.53
C THR A 663 17.72 7.20 -1.43
N ASP A 664 17.59 8.51 -1.50
CA ASP A 664 18.76 9.39 -1.38
C ASP A 664 19.22 9.55 0.08
N ASP A 665 18.43 9.02 1.05
CA ASP A 665 18.68 9.13 2.48
C ASP A 665 18.85 7.78 3.22
N GLU A 666 19.15 6.65 2.52
CA GLU A 666 19.48 5.36 3.15
C GLU A 666 20.90 4.88 2.81
#